data_6df8338629b2da2969d8eb30d1ef9446
#
_entry.id   6df8338629b2da2969d8eb30d1ef9446
#
_cell.length_a   1.000
_cell.length_b   1.000
_cell.length_c   1.000
_cell.angle_alpha   90.00
_cell.angle_beta   90.00
_cell.angle_gamma   90.00
#
_symmetry.space_group_name_H-M   'P 1'
#
loop_
_entity.id
_entity.type
_entity.pdbx_description
1 polymer ?
#
loop_
_entity_poly.entity_id
_entity_poly.type
_entity_poly.pdbx_seq_one_letter_code
_entity_poly.pdbx_strand_id
1 'polypeptide(L)'
;MNSARRILEPFIRLSTHKPPLHERAREGPASSEDVIEFLKAHLYFGAKVIGIGSPRSSMEANFALRTLVGPDNFYLGMSETDFLLMTEIAEIMRRGPAPSPSLNDIRNADAVFVLGEDLTNYAPVTALALRQTVKRRPVEDAVRDLHIPEWQSDAVRTAIQNEKGPLFIAAPYQTRLEDIAAHTYIAAPDDLARLGFAVAHELDANAPAVEGLPQELVELSKKIAGVLQKARRPLVISGTGCGSVAVIRAASNVARALCRDGKPAELSFTVPECNSLGLALLGGKSIGDAFRSAREGKTDTVIMLENDLYRRVDAASVDRFLEDADHVVSIDNTSGATTARAEVVLPCGTFAETEGSMINNEGRAQRFFKVFSHDNEMRASWMWIRDLMREMGHQDAERWGGPDDIIADLVQAFPEFRPLLEIAPPSGFRIHGMKIPRQPLRYSGRTAMLADISVHEPKPPDDPDSPLSFSMEGYAGQPPSSLISRFWSPGWNSVQALNKFQDEVGGPLRGGDPGRRLIEPSGDMGYFEDIPAAFQHREDELLIVPFYHIFGSEELSVLSPGIAELAPKPYIALNRQYVSVLGLAGALEAELSLGDTHYVLPVKLISSLPDGIAGIPAGIPGLEGVVVPASGKIAPVKRAQGGVR
;
A
#
# COMPACT_ATOMS: atom_id res chain seq x y z
N MET A 1 -6.74 23.98 12.03
CA MET A 1 -5.38 23.44 11.80
C MET A 1 -4.67 22.95 13.08
N ASN A 2 -5.16 23.24 14.28
CA ASN A 2 -4.44 22.89 15.53
C ASN A 2 -4.91 21.61 16.24
N SER A 3 -5.84 20.85 15.72
CA SER A 3 -6.40 19.66 16.38
C SER A 3 -5.95 18.31 15.79
N ALA A 4 -5.13 18.32 14.76
CA ALA A 4 -4.67 17.12 14.07
C ALA A 4 -3.20 16.76 14.38
N ARG A 5 -2.72 17.08 15.58
CA ARG A 5 -1.30 16.90 15.91
C ARG A 5 -1.03 15.53 16.54
N ARG A 6 -0.98 14.51 15.68
CA ARG A 6 -0.07 13.38 15.88
C ARG A 6 1.22 13.54 15.06
N ILE A 7 1.40 14.66 14.36
CA ILE A 7 2.70 15.05 13.81
C ILE A 7 3.58 15.43 14.98
N LEU A 8 4.79 14.89 15.05
CA LEU A 8 5.76 15.21 16.09
C LEU A 8 6.02 16.71 16.12
N GLU A 9 6.14 17.25 17.32
CA GLU A 9 6.63 18.59 17.50
C GLU A 9 8.05 18.71 16.91
N PRO A 10 8.39 19.86 16.29
CA PRO A 10 9.63 19.99 15.49
C PRO A 10 10.88 20.18 16.35
N PHE A 11 10.98 19.49 17.46
CA PHE A 11 12.18 19.53 18.28
C PHE A 11 12.65 18.14 18.72
N ILE A 12 13.93 18.03 18.83
CA ILE A 12 14.63 16.83 19.26
C ILE A 12 14.27 16.57 20.72
N ARG A 13 13.97 15.31 21.02
CA ARG A 13 13.73 14.86 22.37
C ARG A 13 14.83 13.88 22.78
N LEU A 14 15.46 14.17 23.92
CA LEU A 14 16.36 13.28 24.61
C LEU A 14 15.85 13.09 26.03
N SER A 15 15.58 11.85 26.41
CA SER A 15 15.25 11.48 27.78
C SER A 15 16.50 10.99 28.48
N THR A 16 16.64 11.29 29.78
CA THR A 16 17.78 10.83 30.59
C THR A 16 17.74 9.34 30.89
N HIS A 17 16.64 8.69 30.61
CA HIS A 17 16.45 7.25 30.73
C HIS A 17 15.23 6.81 29.92
N LYS A 18 15.22 5.55 29.53
CA LYS A 18 14.11 4.89 28.85
C LYS A 18 12.83 5.00 29.69
N PRO A 19 11.74 5.54 29.13
CA PRO A 19 10.50 5.71 29.89
C PRO A 19 9.92 4.35 30.25
N PRO A 20 9.46 4.15 31.51
CA PRO A 20 8.80 2.92 31.91
C PRO A 20 7.48 2.72 31.16
N LEU A 21 6.97 1.48 31.14
CA LEU A 21 5.80 1.01 30.38
C LEU A 21 4.56 1.91 30.41
N HIS A 22 4.36 2.66 31.49
CA HIS A 22 3.17 3.48 31.73
C HIS A 22 3.44 5.00 31.78
N GLU A 23 4.68 5.42 31.53
CA GLU A 23 5.04 6.83 31.53
C GLU A 23 5.47 7.29 30.14
N ARG A 24 5.08 8.50 29.77
CA ARG A 24 5.67 9.18 28.62
C ARG A 24 7.07 9.66 28.98
N ALA A 25 7.99 9.61 28.02
CA ALA A 25 9.31 10.19 28.19
C ALA A 25 9.16 11.65 28.64
N ARG A 26 9.92 12.05 29.66
CA ARG A 26 9.97 13.46 30.09
C ARG A 26 10.65 14.25 29.00
N GLU A 27 9.92 15.15 28.38
CA GLU A 27 10.39 16.00 27.31
C GLU A 27 11.36 17.05 27.86
N GLY A 28 12.58 17.05 27.36
CA GLY A 28 13.52 18.16 27.47
C GLY A 28 13.94 18.58 26.06
N PRO A 29 13.96 19.89 25.73
CA PRO A 29 14.57 20.33 24.49
C PRO A 29 16.06 19.95 24.51
N ALA A 30 16.50 19.19 23.51
CA ALA A 30 17.90 18.85 23.31
C ALA A 30 18.37 19.47 21.98
N SER A 31 19.64 19.85 21.92
CA SER A 31 20.21 20.27 20.64
C SER A 31 20.57 19.05 19.79
N SER A 32 20.74 19.24 18.47
CA SER A 32 21.21 18.17 17.60
C SER A 32 22.61 17.67 18.01
N GLU A 33 23.45 18.56 18.52
CA GLU A 33 24.78 18.21 19.04
C GLU A 33 24.69 17.28 20.26
N ASP A 34 23.86 17.61 21.26
CA ASP A 34 23.69 16.80 22.47
C ASP A 34 23.24 15.37 22.13
N VAL A 35 22.29 15.24 21.18
CA VAL A 35 21.76 13.93 20.78
C VAL A 35 22.77 13.14 19.96
N ILE A 36 23.48 13.77 19.05
CA ILE A 36 24.53 13.11 18.27
C ILE A 36 25.65 12.65 19.21
N GLU A 37 26.06 13.44 20.19
CA GLU A 37 27.04 13.06 21.20
C GLU A 37 26.55 11.87 22.03
N PHE A 38 25.30 11.90 22.49
CA PHE A 38 24.67 10.78 23.18
C PHE A 38 24.68 9.51 22.33
N LEU A 39 24.21 9.58 21.08
CA LEU A 39 24.16 8.43 20.17
C LEU A 39 25.55 7.90 19.86
N LYS A 40 26.54 8.76 19.65
CA LYS A 40 27.94 8.41 19.42
C LYS A 40 28.52 7.61 20.59
N ALA A 41 28.15 7.97 21.83
CA ALA A 41 28.59 7.23 23.02
C ALA A 41 28.00 5.81 23.10
N HIS A 42 26.82 5.56 22.53
CA HIS A 42 26.10 4.29 22.58
C HIS A 42 26.22 3.46 21.28
N LEU A 43 26.61 4.09 20.15
CA LEU A 43 26.82 3.43 18.85
C LEU A 43 28.30 3.18 18.55
N TYR A 44 29.14 3.02 19.56
CA TYR A 44 30.58 2.80 19.41
C TYR A 44 30.90 1.47 18.72
N PHE A 45 32.13 1.32 18.24
CA PHE A 45 32.60 0.09 17.60
C PHE A 45 32.46 -1.09 18.56
N GLY A 46 31.65 -2.08 18.18
CA GLY A 46 31.33 -3.26 19.01
C GLY A 46 29.96 -3.19 19.69
N ALA A 47 29.26 -2.06 19.65
CA ALA A 47 27.86 -2.01 20.08
C ALA A 47 26.98 -2.86 19.15
N LYS A 48 26.00 -3.54 19.74
CA LYS A 48 25.05 -4.40 19.01
C LYS A 48 23.85 -3.56 18.59
N VAL A 49 24.00 -2.83 17.49
CA VAL A 49 22.99 -1.92 16.96
C VAL A 49 22.18 -2.62 15.88
N ILE A 50 20.86 -2.51 15.97
CA ILE A 50 19.95 -2.95 14.90
C ILE A 50 19.13 -1.79 14.36
N GLY A 51 18.76 -1.88 13.08
CA GLY A 51 17.90 -0.92 12.40
C GLY A 51 16.61 -1.57 11.92
N ILE A 52 15.49 -0.95 12.27
CA ILE A 52 14.16 -1.35 11.77
C ILE A 52 13.73 -0.32 10.74
N GLY A 53 13.69 -0.75 9.47
CA GLY A 53 13.27 0.06 8.33
C GLY A 53 11.76 0.32 8.30
N SER A 54 11.33 1.01 7.26
CA SER A 54 9.93 1.38 7.09
C SER A 54 9.44 1.22 5.65
N PRO A 55 8.29 0.55 5.45
CA PRO A 55 7.66 0.48 4.14
C PRO A 55 7.00 1.80 3.71
N ARG A 56 7.01 2.83 4.57
CA ARG A 56 6.52 4.20 4.28
C ARG A 56 7.65 5.16 3.93
N SER A 57 8.88 4.85 4.35
CA SER A 57 10.04 5.71 4.14
C SER A 57 10.65 5.52 2.75
N SER A 58 11.44 6.50 2.30
CA SER A 58 12.10 6.47 1.00
C SER A 58 13.16 5.36 0.90
N MET A 59 13.57 5.05 -0.34
CA MET A 59 14.68 4.13 -0.59
C MET A 59 15.98 4.64 0.02
N GLU A 60 16.22 5.93 -0.07
CA GLU A 60 17.40 6.59 0.46
C GLU A 60 17.51 6.45 1.98
N ALA A 61 16.40 6.66 2.70
CA ALA A 61 16.39 6.57 4.15
C ALA A 61 16.55 5.11 4.65
N ASN A 62 15.87 4.16 4.00
CA ASN A 62 16.02 2.74 4.31
C ASN A 62 17.44 2.24 4.01
N PHE A 63 18.02 2.65 2.88
CA PHE A 63 19.40 2.28 2.52
C PHE A 63 20.43 2.92 3.46
N ALA A 64 20.23 4.17 3.85
CA ALA A 64 21.08 4.84 4.82
C ALA A 64 21.08 4.11 6.18
N LEU A 65 19.90 3.72 6.68
CA LEU A 65 19.79 2.93 7.91
C LEU A 65 20.49 1.58 7.77
N ARG A 66 20.26 0.87 6.66
CA ARG A 66 20.89 -0.41 6.37
C ARG A 66 22.43 -0.29 6.31
N THR A 67 22.94 0.84 5.79
CA THR A 67 24.38 1.11 5.73
C THR A 67 24.94 1.39 7.12
N LEU A 68 24.23 2.15 7.95
CA LEU A 68 24.65 2.47 9.32
C LEU A 68 24.79 1.20 10.18
N VAL A 69 23.76 0.32 10.18
CA VAL A 69 23.74 -0.86 11.08
C VAL A 69 24.39 -2.11 10.47
N GLY A 70 24.64 -2.09 9.17
CA GLY A 70 25.09 -3.25 8.39
C GLY A 70 23.94 -4.16 7.94
N PRO A 71 24.14 -4.92 6.86
CA PRO A 71 23.07 -5.74 6.25
C PRO A 71 22.52 -6.82 7.17
N ASP A 72 23.35 -7.39 8.05
CA ASP A 72 22.94 -8.44 8.98
C ASP A 72 22.12 -7.95 10.17
N ASN A 73 22.12 -6.64 10.42
CA ASN A 73 21.42 -5.98 11.51
C ASN A 73 20.25 -5.11 11.02
N PHE A 74 19.89 -5.24 9.76
CA PHE A 74 18.77 -4.52 9.17
C PHE A 74 17.53 -5.41 9.06
N TYR A 75 16.40 -4.89 9.56
CA TYR A 75 15.11 -5.57 9.62
C TYR A 75 14.04 -4.76 8.90
N LEU A 76 13.16 -5.44 8.13
CA LEU A 76 12.20 -4.76 7.24
C LEU A 76 11.05 -4.18 8.05
N GLY A 77 10.86 -3.87 9.12
CA GLY A 77 9.79 -3.18 9.85
C GLY A 77 8.36 -3.40 9.35
N MET A 78 8.09 -4.57 8.78
CA MET A 78 6.78 -5.05 8.37
C MET A 78 6.27 -6.08 9.38
N SER A 79 4.95 -6.30 9.44
CA SER A 79 4.42 -7.45 10.17
C SER A 79 5.00 -8.76 9.61
N GLU A 80 5.03 -9.83 10.41
CA GLU A 80 5.55 -11.12 9.94
C GLU A 80 4.76 -11.64 8.73
N THR A 81 3.45 -11.45 8.73
CA THR A 81 2.59 -11.80 7.60
C THR A 81 2.96 -10.99 6.36
N ASP A 82 3.07 -9.67 6.48
CA ASP A 82 3.45 -8.81 5.33
C ASP A 82 4.85 -9.13 4.83
N PHE A 83 5.80 -9.44 5.72
CA PHE A 83 7.14 -9.86 5.35
C PHE A 83 7.13 -11.09 4.45
N LEU A 84 6.38 -12.14 4.82
CA LEU A 84 6.25 -13.37 4.03
C LEU A 84 5.57 -13.09 2.68
N LEU A 85 4.45 -12.34 2.68
CA LEU A 85 3.70 -12.02 1.47
C LEU A 85 4.52 -11.16 0.51
N MET A 86 5.21 -10.14 1.02
CA MET A 86 6.02 -9.23 0.20
C MET A 86 7.26 -9.92 -0.37
N THR A 87 7.87 -10.83 0.39
CA THR A 87 9.00 -11.65 -0.11
C THR A 87 8.55 -12.53 -1.27
N GLU A 88 7.39 -13.19 -1.14
CA GLU A 88 6.80 -14.01 -2.19
C GLU A 88 6.44 -13.19 -3.43
N ILE A 89 5.78 -12.04 -3.25
CA ILE A 89 5.42 -11.12 -4.36
C ILE A 89 6.67 -10.64 -5.09
N ALA A 90 7.71 -10.21 -4.38
CA ALA A 90 8.95 -9.74 -4.99
C ALA A 90 9.63 -10.83 -5.83
N GLU A 91 9.63 -12.08 -5.35
CA GLU A 91 10.18 -13.22 -6.07
C GLU A 91 9.36 -13.57 -7.32
N ILE A 92 8.01 -13.58 -7.21
CA ILE A 92 7.11 -13.81 -8.34
C ILE A 92 7.28 -12.74 -9.40
N MET A 93 7.38 -11.45 -9.01
CA MET A 93 7.55 -10.36 -9.96
C MET A 93 8.88 -10.42 -10.70
N ARG A 94 9.95 -10.88 -10.04
CA ARG A 94 11.28 -11.04 -10.66
C ARG A 94 11.35 -12.25 -11.57
N ARG A 95 10.81 -13.39 -11.16
CA ARG A 95 11.01 -14.69 -11.81
C ARG A 95 9.80 -15.20 -12.58
N GLY A 96 8.62 -14.67 -12.33
CA GLY A 96 7.41 -15.02 -13.07
C GLY A 96 7.48 -14.55 -14.53
N PRO A 97 6.62 -15.07 -15.41
CA PRO A 97 6.59 -14.68 -16.82
C PRO A 97 5.69 -13.46 -17.09
N ALA A 98 4.79 -13.12 -16.16
CA ALA A 98 3.79 -12.07 -16.36
C ALA A 98 4.31 -10.73 -15.88
N PRO A 99 4.33 -9.68 -16.73
CA PRO A 99 4.67 -8.33 -16.31
C PRO A 99 3.59 -7.74 -15.41
N SER A 100 3.99 -6.82 -14.55
CA SER A 100 3.06 -6.05 -13.73
C SER A 100 2.50 -4.87 -14.52
N PRO A 101 1.17 -4.70 -14.61
CA PRO A 101 0.54 -3.61 -15.37
C PRO A 101 0.62 -2.27 -14.65
N SER A 102 0.63 -1.19 -15.42
CA SER A 102 0.29 0.13 -14.90
C SER A 102 -1.23 0.29 -14.72
N LEU A 103 -1.67 1.34 -14.02
CA LEU A 103 -3.10 1.67 -13.94
C LEU A 103 -3.75 1.89 -15.32
N ASN A 104 -2.98 2.37 -16.29
CA ASN A 104 -3.47 2.54 -17.65
C ASN A 104 -3.64 1.19 -18.36
N ASP A 105 -2.71 0.24 -18.14
CA ASP A 105 -2.82 -1.11 -18.68
C ASP A 105 -4.02 -1.84 -18.05
N ILE A 106 -4.24 -1.69 -16.73
CA ILE A 106 -5.44 -2.21 -16.06
C ILE A 106 -6.72 -1.71 -16.73
N ARG A 107 -6.83 -0.40 -17.06
CA ARG A 107 -7.99 0.15 -17.78
C ARG A 107 -8.21 -0.46 -19.14
N ASN A 108 -7.15 -0.93 -19.77
CA ASN A 108 -7.17 -1.49 -21.11
C ASN A 108 -7.32 -3.02 -21.14
N ALA A 109 -7.36 -3.70 -20.01
CA ALA A 109 -7.64 -5.12 -19.95
C ALA A 109 -9.05 -5.44 -20.45
N ASP A 110 -9.27 -6.63 -21.03
CA ASP A 110 -10.55 -7.04 -21.60
C ASP A 110 -11.19 -8.25 -20.92
N ALA A 111 -10.49 -8.89 -19.98
CA ALA A 111 -11.01 -9.85 -19.03
C ALA A 111 -10.17 -9.82 -17.75
N VAL A 112 -10.82 -9.83 -16.58
CA VAL A 112 -10.14 -9.69 -15.29
C VAL A 112 -10.57 -10.77 -14.32
N PHE A 113 -9.58 -11.35 -13.61
CA PHE A 113 -9.79 -12.22 -12.46
C PHE A 113 -9.13 -11.61 -11.22
N VAL A 114 -9.94 -11.20 -10.24
CA VAL A 114 -9.51 -10.73 -8.93
C VAL A 114 -9.56 -11.89 -7.95
N LEU A 115 -8.43 -12.19 -7.31
CA LEU A 115 -8.28 -13.33 -6.41
C LEU A 115 -7.76 -12.86 -5.04
N GLY A 116 -8.59 -12.88 -4.02
CA GLY A 116 -8.27 -12.60 -2.63
C GLY A 116 -8.36 -11.14 -2.20
N GLU A 117 -8.80 -10.19 -3.07
CA GLU A 117 -8.69 -8.77 -2.80
C GLU A 117 -10.03 -8.02 -2.73
N ASP A 118 -10.17 -7.15 -1.73
CA ASP A 118 -11.17 -6.08 -1.71
C ASP A 118 -10.54 -4.77 -2.20
N LEU A 119 -10.47 -4.63 -3.50
CA LEU A 119 -9.82 -3.47 -4.12
C LEU A 119 -10.49 -2.15 -3.78
N THR A 120 -11.79 -2.12 -3.46
CA THR A 120 -12.49 -0.87 -3.11
C THR A 120 -11.94 -0.25 -1.84
N ASN A 121 -11.63 -1.09 -0.85
CA ASN A 121 -11.16 -0.63 0.45
C ASN A 121 -9.64 -0.66 0.58
N TYR A 122 -8.97 -1.56 -0.15
CA TYR A 122 -7.52 -1.74 -0.04
C TYR A 122 -6.72 -0.99 -1.12
N ALA A 123 -7.21 -0.98 -2.38
CA ALA A 123 -6.57 -0.30 -3.51
C ALA A 123 -7.59 0.49 -4.34
N PRO A 124 -8.17 1.57 -3.80
CA PRO A 124 -9.34 2.26 -4.39
C PRO A 124 -9.08 2.83 -5.78
N VAL A 125 -7.85 3.22 -6.10
CA VAL A 125 -7.49 3.72 -7.44
C VAL A 125 -7.51 2.58 -8.47
N THR A 126 -7.07 1.37 -8.08
CA THR A 126 -7.19 0.16 -8.90
C THR A 126 -8.66 -0.24 -9.09
N ALA A 127 -9.48 -0.15 -8.03
CA ALA A 127 -10.93 -0.39 -8.15
C ALA A 127 -11.59 0.58 -9.13
N LEU A 128 -11.18 1.86 -9.14
CA LEU A 128 -11.64 2.84 -10.12
C LEU A 128 -11.21 2.47 -11.54
N ALA A 129 -9.97 2.01 -11.72
CA ALA A 129 -9.48 1.53 -13.01
C ALA A 129 -10.33 0.34 -13.51
N LEU A 130 -10.66 -0.63 -12.65
CA LEU A 130 -11.53 -1.76 -13.00
C LEU A 130 -12.94 -1.33 -13.42
N ARG A 131 -13.52 -0.32 -12.79
CA ARG A 131 -14.80 0.24 -13.23
C ARG A 131 -14.75 0.83 -14.65
N GLN A 132 -13.58 1.21 -15.12
CA GLN A 132 -13.35 1.59 -16.52
C GLN A 132 -13.10 0.36 -17.40
N THR A 133 -12.31 -0.60 -16.91
CA THR A 133 -11.97 -1.85 -17.60
C THR A 133 -13.21 -2.60 -18.09
N VAL A 134 -14.21 -2.78 -17.22
CA VAL A 134 -15.44 -3.52 -17.59
C VAL A 134 -16.25 -2.84 -18.70
N LYS A 135 -15.99 -1.58 -19.00
CA LYS A 135 -16.60 -0.86 -20.13
C LYS A 135 -15.75 -0.94 -21.38
N ARG A 136 -14.48 -1.30 -21.27
CA ARG A 136 -13.52 -1.19 -22.38
C ARG A 136 -13.94 -2.02 -23.58
N ARG A 137 -14.22 -3.31 -23.38
CA ARG A 137 -14.62 -4.21 -24.47
C ARG A 137 -15.92 -3.77 -25.14
N PRO A 138 -17.02 -3.49 -24.42
CA PRO A 138 -18.24 -2.93 -25.04
C PRO A 138 -17.99 -1.62 -25.82
N VAL A 139 -17.11 -0.74 -25.30
CA VAL A 139 -16.73 0.50 -26.00
C VAL A 139 -15.99 0.19 -27.29
N GLU A 140 -14.97 -0.67 -27.27
CA GLU A 140 -14.21 -1.08 -28.46
C GLU A 140 -15.13 -1.72 -29.52
N ASP A 141 -16.08 -2.54 -29.08
CA ASP A 141 -17.07 -3.17 -29.98
C ASP A 141 -18.00 -2.10 -30.58
N ALA A 142 -18.51 -1.15 -29.79
CA ALA A 142 -19.34 -0.05 -30.30
C ALA A 142 -18.56 0.87 -31.27
N VAL A 143 -17.32 1.21 -30.94
CA VAL A 143 -16.45 2.02 -31.82
C VAL A 143 -16.23 1.31 -33.16
N ARG A 144 -15.92 0.02 -33.13
CA ARG A 144 -15.65 -0.79 -34.32
C ARG A 144 -16.90 -1.01 -35.16
N ASP A 145 -18.00 -1.43 -34.53
CA ASP A 145 -19.19 -1.93 -35.25
C ASP A 145 -20.14 -0.79 -35.64
N LEU A 146 -20.22 0.28 -34.86
CA LEU A 146 -21.09 1.44 -35.11
C LEU A 146 -20.32 2.66 -35.62
N HIS A 147 -18.99 2.57 -35.74
CA HIS A 147 -18.12 3.67 -36.20
C HIS A 147 -18.29 4.97 -35.37
N ILE A 148 -18.63 4.84 -34.09
CA ILE A 148 -18.75 5.95 -33.15
C ILE A 148 -17.36 6.29 -32.59
N PRO A 149 -16.86 7.52 -32.74
CA PRO A 149 -15.61 7.92 -32.14
C PRO A 149 -15.66 7.78 -30.59
N GLU A 150 -14.60 7.24 -29.97
CA GLU A 150 -14.56 6.97 -28.52
C GLU A 150 -14.80 8.23 -27.67
N TRP A 151 -14.37 9.40 -28.15
CA TRP A 151 -14.54 10.66 -27.44
C TRP A 151 -16.02 11.13 -27.40
N GLN A 152 -16.92 10.62 -28.26
CA GLN A 152 -18.35 10.87 -28.19
C GLN A 152 -19.01 10.05 -27.08
N SER A 153 -18.68 10.36 -25.83
CA SER A 153 -19.06 9.57 -24.66
C SER A 153 -20.55 9.31 -24.50
N ASP A 154 -21.43 10.23 -24.95
CA ASP A 154 -22.87 10.05 -24.83
C ASP A 154 -23.41 9.06 -25.88
N ALA A 155 -22.89 9.11 -27.10
CA ALA A 155 -23.24 8.16 -28.15
C ALA A 155 -22.73 6.74 -27.78
N VAL A 156 -21.49 6.63 -27.32
CA VAL A 156 -20.93 5.38 -26.83
C VAL A 156 -21.74 4.81 -25.67
N ARG A 157 -22.11 5.63 -24.68
CA ARG A 157 -22.93 5.20 -23.53
C ARG A 157 -24.31 4.70 -23.98
N THR A 158 -24.92 5.37 -24.95
CA THR A 158 -26.20 4.94 -25.50
C THR A 158 -26.07 3.62 -26.23
N ALA A 159 -24.99 3.40 -26.96
CA ALA A 159 -24.74 2.15 -27.67
C ALA A 159 -24.49 0.95 -26.73
N ILE A 160 -23.62 1.12 -25.75
CA ILE A 160 -23.22 0.01 -24.83
C ILE A 160 -24.22 -0.24 -23.69
N GLN A 161 -25.06 0.78 -23.36
CA GLN A 161 -26.03 0.69 -22.25
C GLN A 161 -25.42 0.11 -20.96
N ASN A 162 -25.84 -1.10 -20.57
CA ASN A 162 -25.40 -1.81 -19.38
C ASN A 162 -24.44 -2.98 -19.69
N GLU A 163 -23.95 -3.10 -20.90
CA GLU A 163 -22.99 -4.14 -21.25
C GLU A 163 -21.70 -3.96 -20.48
N LYS A 164 -21.14 -5.07 -20.00
CA LYS A 164 -19.92 -5.11 -19.20
C LYS A 164 -18.99 -6.21 -19.70
N GLY A 165 -17.70 -5.91 -19.71
CA GLY A 165 -16.65 -6.90 -19.90
C GLY A 165 -16.60 -7.89 -18.74
N PRO A 166 -16.03 -9.08 -18.94
CA PRO A 166 -15.97 -10.10 -17.91
C PRO A 166 -15.02 -9.74 -16.78
N LEU A 167 -15.58 -9.61 -15.57
CA LEU A 167 -14.85 -9.46 -14.31
C LEU A 167 -15.29 -10.58 -13.37
N PHE A 168 -14.34 -11.41 -12.91
CA PHE A 168 -14.55 -12.45 -11.92
C PHE A 168 -13.88 -12.01 -10.61
N ILE A 169 -14.59 -12.18 -9.49
CA ILE A 169 -14.08 -11.83 -8.16
C ILE A 169 -14.19 -13.07 -7.28
N ALA A 170 -13.06 -13.44 -6.66
CA ALA A 170 -13.01 -14.43 -5.60
C ALA A 170 -12.40 -13.77 -4.36
N ALA A 171 -13.16 -13.62 -3.29
CA ALA A 171 -12.77 -12.84 -2.10
C ALA A 171 -13.29 -13.49 -0.81
N PRO A 172 -12.70 -13.21 0.37
CA PRO A 172 -13.15 -13.79 1.63
C PRO A 172 -14.49 -13.22 2.13
N TYR A 173 -14.93 -12.12 1.58
CA TYR A 173 -16.20 -11.47 1.88
C TYR A 173 -16.68 -10.62 0.70
N GLN A 174 -17.93 -10.16 0.77
CA GLN A 174 -18.55 -9.36 -0.27
C GLN A 174 -17.89 -7.99 -0.42
N THR A 175 -17.52 -7.64 -1.66
CA THR A 175 -16.88 -6.37 -2.01
C THR A 175 -17.88 -5.39 -2.62
N ARG A 176 -17.45 -4.15 -2.90
CA ARG A 176 -18.30 -3.15 -3.59
C ARG A 176 -18.18 -3.19 -5.12
N LEU A 177 -17.45 -4.17 -5.68
CA LEU A 177 -17.31 -4.34 -7.13
C LEU A 177 -18.27 -5.40 -7.69
N GLU A 178 -19.12 -6.00 -6.88
CA GLU A 178 -20.08 -7.03 -7.32
C GLU A 178 -21.14 -6.47 -8.26
N ASP A 179 -21.45 -5.18 -8.16
CA ASP A 179 -22.34 -4.47 -9.09
C ASP A 179 -21.85 -4.50 -10.54
N ILE A 180 -20.55 -4.72 -10.76
CA ILE A 180 -19.93 -4.78 -12.08
C ILE A 180 -19.35 -6.18 -12.40
N ALA A 181 -19.34 -7.10 -11.45
CA ALA A 181 -18.81 -8.45 -11.65
C ALA A 181 -19.75 -9.33 -12.47
N ALA A 182 -19.19 -10.18 -13.33
CA ALA A 182 -19.90 -11.24 -14.03
C ALA A 182 -20.17 -12.44 -13.13
N HIS A 183 -19.33 -12.67 -12.14
CA HIS A 183 -19.49 -13.69 -11.10
C HIS A 183 -18.62 -13.37 -9.89
N THR A 184 -19.16 -13.69 -8.70
CA THR A 184 -18.44 -13.56 -7.42
C THR A 184 -18.47 -14.87 -6.68
N TYR A 185 -17.31 -15.30 -6.19
CA TYR A 185 -17.15 -16.46 -5.31
C TYR A 185 -16.61 -15.99 -3.97
N ILE A 186 -17.32 -16.32 -2.88
CA ILE A 186 -16.98 -15.91 -1.52
C ILE A 186 -16.65 -17.16 -0.70
N ALA A 187 -15.41 -17.25 -0.21
CA ALA A 187 -14.91 -18.41 0.52
C ALA A 187 -13.70 -18.07 1.39
N ALA A 188 -13.27 -19.03 2.22
CA ALA A 188 -12.02 -18.93 2.97
C ALA A 188 -10.79 -18.76 2.05
N PRO A 189 -9.71 -18.11 2.49
CA PRO A 189 -8.51 -17.92 1.67
C PRO A 189 -7.97 -19.21 1.04
N ASP A 190 -7.98 -20.34 1.76
CA ASP A 190 -7.53 -21.62 1.23
C ASP A 190 -8.40 -22.11 0.07
N ASP A 191 -9.71 -21.96 0.16
CA ASP A 191 -10.63 -22.33 -0.92
C ASP A 191 -10.54 -21.36 -2.11
N LEU A 192 -10.23 -20.07 -1.85
CA LEU A 192 -9.91 -19.10 -2.91
C LEU A 192 -8.65 -19.53 -3.66
N ALA A 193 -7.60 -19.94 -2.94
CA ALA A 193 -6.37 -20.46 -3.55
C ALA A 193 -6.65 -21.69 -4.39
N ARG A 194 -7.42 -22.66 -3.88
CA ARG A 194 -7.83 -23.87 -4.61
C ARG A 194 -8.57 -23.54 -5.90
N LEU A 195 -9.46 -22.57 -5.90
CA LEU A 195 -10.11 -22.09 -7.14
C LEU A 195 -9.06 -21.54 -8.12
N GLY A 196 -8.11 -20.71 -7.65
CA GLY A 196 -7.04 -20.16 -8.49
C GLY A 196 -6.16 -21.26 -9.10
N PHE A 197 -5.73 -22.25 -8.31
CA PHE A 197 -4.99 -23.41 -8.82
C PHE A 197 -5.79 -24.22 -9.85
N ALA A 198 -7.10 -24.41 -9.63
CA ALA A 198 -7.97 -25.09 -10.57
C ALA A 198 -8.09 -24.32 -11.89
N VAL A 199 -8.23 -22.98 -11.85
CA VAL A 199 -8.23 -22.14 -13.05
C VAL A 199 -6.91 -22.27 -13.80
N ALA A 200 -5.77 -22.31 -13.11
CA ALA A 200 -4.46 -22.49 -13.73
C ALA A 200 -4.35 -23.87 -14.44
N HIS A 201 -4.84 -24.94 -13.81
CA HIS A 201 -4.87 -26.27 -14.39
C HIS A 201 -5.78 -26.36 -15.64
N GLU A 202 -6.94 -25.71 -15.62
CA GLU A 202 -7.83 -25.65 -16.80
C GLU A 202 -7.21 -24.85 -17.96
N LEU A 203 -6.32 -23.89 -17.68
CA LEU A 203 -5.56 -23.14 -18.69
C LEU A 203 -4.37 -23.91 -19.23
N ASP A 204 -3.67 -24.65 -18.37
CA ASP A 204 -2.52 -25.48 -18.72
C ASP A 204 -2.50 -26.77 -17.88
N ALA A 205 -2.68 -27.91 -18.52
CA ALA A 205 -2.67 -29.22 -17.86
C ALA A 205 -1.33 -29.58 -17.17
N ASN A 206 -0.24 -28.82 -17.42
CA ASN A 206 1.01 -28.97 -16.68
C ASN A 206 0.98 -28.26 -15.32
N ALA A 207 0.02 -27.38 -15.07
CA ALA A 207 -0.18 -26.82 -13.74
C ALA A 207 -0.77 -27.88 -12.80
N PRO A 208 -0.47 -27.84 -11.49
CA PRO A 208 -0.95 -28.84 -10.54
C PRO A 208 -2.48 -28.93 -10.51
N ALA A 209 -2.99 -30.16 -10.49
CA ALA A 209 -4.42 -30.42 -10.39
C ALA A 209 -4.91 -30.34 -8.93
N VAL A 210 -6.10 -29.82 -8.73
CA VAL A 210 -6.73 -29.71 -7.40
C VAL A 210 -7.63 -30.92 -7.16
N GLU A 211 -7.30 -31.76 -6.19
CA GLU A 211 -8.11 -32.90 -5.81
C GLU A 211 -9.31 -32.48 -4.94
N GLY A 212 -10.42 -33.22 -5.07
CA GLY A 212 -11.60 -33.06 -4.21
C GLY A 212 -12.33 -31.73 -4.36
N LEU A 213 -12.25 -31.10 -5.54
CA LEU A 213 -12.95 -29.83 -5.78
C LEU A 213 -14.46 -30.13 -6.01
N PRO A 214 -15.38 -29.38 -5.39
CA PRO A 214 -16.81 -29.47 -5.67
C PRO A 214 -17.12 -29.25 -7.16
N GLN A 215 -18.12 -29.92 -7.71
CA GLN A 215 -18.47 -29.85 -9.13
C GLN A 215 -18.75 -28.40 -9.58
N GLU A 216 -19.41 -27.60 -8.74
CA GLU A 216 -19.69 -26.18 -9.03
C GLU A 216 -18.41 -25.38 -9.23
N LEU A 217 -17.37 -25.66 -8.44
CA LEU A 217 -16.08 -24.98 -8.58
C LEU A 217 -15.29 -25.47 -9.79
N VAL A 218 -15.43 -26.73 -10.18
CA VAL A 218 -14.89 -27.24 -11.44
C VAL A 218 -15.53 -26.53 -12.64
N GLU A 219 -16.85 -26.31 -12.62
CA GLU A 219 -17.54 -25.57 -13.68
C GLU A 219 -17.15 -24.09 -13.69
N LEU A 220 -17.01 -23.49 -12.51
CA LEU A 220 -16.56 -22.09 -12.37
C LEU A 220 -15.12 -21.91 -12.86
N SER A 221 -14.20 -22.82 -12.51
CA SER A 221 -12.81 -22.75 -12.97
C SER A 221 -12.72 -22.85 -14.50
N LYS A 222 -13.46 -23.75 -15.13
CA LYS A 222 -13.57 -23.86 -16.61
C LYS A 222 -14.12 -22.60 -17.23
N LYS A 223 -15.15 -22.00 -16.63
CA LYS A 223 -15.76 -20.76 -17.12
C LYS A 223 -14.75 -19.60 -17.08
N ILE A 224 -14.05 -19.42 -15.93
CA ILE A 224 -13.04 -18.37 -15.77
C ILE A 224 -11.89 -18.60 -16.77
N ALA A 225 -11.33 -19.80 -16.80
CA ALA A 225 -10.24 -20.17 -17.71
C ALA A 225 -10.61 -19.92 -19.17
N GLY A 226 -11.78 -20.37 -19.60
CA GLY A 226 -12.25 -20.19 -20.98
C GLY A 226 -12.45 -18.73 -21.39
N VAL A 227 -12.81 -17.85 -20.47
CA VAL A 227 -12.94 -16.42 -20.72
C VAL A 227 -11.57 -15.76 -20.78
N LEU A 228 -10.69 -16.01 -19.81
CA LEU A 228 -9.33 -15.47 -19.79
C LEU A 228 -8.50 -15.94 -21.00
N GLN A 229 -8.68 -17.18 -21.41
CA GLN A 229 -8.00 -17.73 -22.58
C GLN A 229 -8.41 -17.03 -23.88
N LYS A 230 -9.65 -16.59 -24.01
CA LYS A 230 -10.16 -15.87 -25.20
C LYS A 230 -9.84 -14.37 -25.17
N ALA A 231 -9.49 -13.81 -24.05
CA ALA A 231 -9.16 -12.42 -23.92
C ALA A 231 -7.87 -12.04 -24.65
N ARG A 232 -7.79 -10.84 -25.17
CA ARG A 232 -6.56 -10.30 -25.79
C ARG A 232 -5.57 -9.78 -24.76
N ARG A 233 -6.10 -9.21 -23.68
CA ARG A 233 -5.36 -8.60 -22.57
C ARG A 233 -5.94 -9.11 -21.25
N PRO A 234 -5.75 -10.41 -20.93
CA PRO A 234 -6.21 -10.96 -19.68
C PRO A 234 -5.38 -10.40 -18.52
N LEU A 235 -6.05 -10.09 -17.42
CA LEU A 235 -5.44 -9.53 -16.21
C LEU A 235 -5.82 -10.38 -15.00
N VAL A 236 -4.83 -10.71 -14.19
CA VAL A 236 -5.00 -11.30 -12.86
C VAL A 236 -4.61 -10.27 -11.82
N ILE A 237 -5.45 -10.08 -10.79
CA ILE A 237 -5.14 -9.19 -9.66
C ILE A 237 -5.23 -10.00 -8.39
N SER A 238 -4.20 -9.90 -7.56
CA SER A 238 -4.14 -10.48 -6.23
C SER A 238 -3.32 -9.57 -5.30
N GLY A 239 -2.92 -10.05 -4.13
CA GLY A 239 -2.06 -9.27 -3.23
C GLY A 239 -2.15 -9.69 -1.78
N THR A 240 -1.89 -8.75 -0.89
CA THR A 240 -1.73 -9.02 0.54
C THR A 240 -3.02 -8.92 1.35
N GLY A 241 -4.14 -8.49 0.73
CA GLY A 241 -5.37 -8.13 1.43
C GLY A 241 -6.06 -9.26 2.19
N CYS A 242 -5.91 -10.52 1.77
CA CYS A 242 -6.44 -11.67 2.52
C CYS A 242 -5.39 -12.40 3.37
N GLY A 243 -4.13 -11.94 3.39
CA GLY A 243 -3.07 -12.49 4.23
C GLY A 243 -2.63 -13.92 3.88
N SER A 244 -2.79 -14.37 2.63
CA SER A 244 -2.53 -15.76 2.23
C SER A 244 -1.48 -15.89 1.12
N VAL A 245 -0.36 -16.53 1.42
CA VAL A 245 0.68 -16.87 0.43
C VAL A 245 0.12 -17.82 -0.64
N ALA A 246 -0.75 -18.76 -0.27
CA ALA A 246 -1.35 -19.71 -1.21
C ALA A 246 -2.20 -19.01 -2.28
N VAL A 247 -2.90 -17.93 -1.92
CA VAL A 247 -3.68 -17.12 -2.87
C VAL A 247 -2.76 -16.39 -3.85
N ILE A 248 -1.64 -15.83 -3.38
CA ILE A 248 -0.63 -15.18 -4.23
C ILE A 248 -0.02 -16.19 -5.21
N ARG A 249 0.35 -17.40 -4.74
CA ARG A 249 0.89 -18.49 -5.58
C ARG A 249 -0.12 -18.98 -6.62
N ALA A 250 -1.37 -19.10 -6.23
CA ALA A 250 -2.44 -19.46 -7.15
C ALA A 250 -2.63 -18.42 -8.26
N ALA A 251 -2.62 -17.13 -7.92
CA ALA A 251 -2.68 -16.04 -8.90
C ALA A 251 -1.47 -16.05 -9.86
N SER A 252 -0.27 -16.32 -9.34
CA SER A 252 0.95 -16.49 -10.15
C SER A 252 0.81 -17.66 -11.13
N ASN A 253 0.28 -18.81 -10.69
CA ASN A 253 0.05 -19.95 -11.56
C ASN A 253 -0.96 -19.64 -12.67
N VAL A 254 -2.05 -18.92 -12.38
CA VAL A 254 -3.01 -18.48 -13.41
C VAL A 254 -2.33 -17.59 -14.45
N ALA A 255 -1.56 -16.59 -14.00
CA ALA A 255 -0.86 -15.68 -14.90
C ALA A 255 0.19 -16.41 -15.75
N ARG A 256 0.95 -17.36 -15.13
CA ARG A 256 1.91 -18.20 -15.85
C ARG A 256 1.24 -19.05 -16.92
N ALA A 257 0.13 -19.71 -16.60
CA ALA A 257 -0.61 -20.52 -17.54
C ALA A 257 -1.12 -19.70 -18.74
N LEU A 258 -1.53 -18.46 -18.50
CA LEU A 258 -1.94 -17.52 -19.55
C LEU A 258 -0.76 -17.06 -20.43
N CYS A 259 0.44 -16.89 -19.89
CA CYS A 259 1.62 -16.45 -20.64
C CYS A 259 2.25 -17.55 -21.50
N ARG A 260 1.82 -18.81 -21.36
CA ARG A 260 2.45 -19.99 -21.96
C ARG A 260 2.76 -19.86 -23.45
N ASP A 261 1.85 -19.37 -24.24
CA ASP A 261 1.97 -19.30 -25.71
C ASP A 261 2.37 -17.89 -26.19
N GLY A 262 3.10 -17.12 -25.35
CA GLY A 262 3.49 -15.75 -25.66
C GLY A 262 2.34 -14.74 -25.58
N LYS A 263 1.25 -15.10 -24.91
CA LYS A 263 0.10 -14.21 -24.71
C LYS A 263 0.47 -13.09 -23.74
N PRO A 264 0.09 -11.85 -24.01
CA PRO A 264 0.36 -10.72 -23.13
C PRO A 264 -0.59 -10.70 -21.93
N ALA A 265 -0.45 -11.67 -21.03
CA ALA A 265 -1.16 -11.69 -19.77
C ALA A 265 -0.39 -10.89 -18.71
N GLU A 266 -1.11 -10.18 -17.85
CA GLU A 266 -0.51 -9.33 -16.82
C GLU A 266 -0.96 -9.80 -15.43
N LEU A 267 -0.07 -9.59 -14.44
CA LEU A 267 -0.31 -9.90 -13.04
C LEU A 267 -0.06 -8.66 -12.18
N SER A 268 -1.09 -8.19 -11.50
CA SER A 268 -1.01 -7.06 -10.58
C SER A 268 -1.12 -7.54 -9.15
N PHE A 269 -0.23 -7.07 -8.28
CA PHE A 269 -0.36 -7.26 -6.84
C PHE A 269 -0.69 -5.96 -6.13
N THR A 270 -1.59 -6.02 -5.17
CA THR A 270 -1.76 -4.95 -4.18
C THR A 270 -0.78 -5.19 -3.03
N VAL A 271 -0.24 -4.12 -2.49
CA VAL A 271 0.77 -4.14 -1.43
C VAL A 271 0.35 -3.24 -0.27
N PRO A 272 0.83 -3.49 0.97
CA PRO A 272 0.33 -2.78 2.14
C PRO A 272 0.59 -1.27 2.12
N GLU A 273 1.79 -0.85 1.74
CA GLU A 273 2.23 0.54 1.85
C GLU A 273 3.02 1.01 0.63
N CYS A 274 3.21 2.33 0.51
CA CYS A 274 3.70 2.99 -0.70
C CYS A 274 5.11 2.54 -1.16
N ASN A 275 5.94 2.04 -0.26
CA ASN A 275 7.29 1.55 -0.56
C ASN A 275 7.54 0.11 -0.05
N SER A 276 6.48 -0.66 0.22
CA SER A 276 6.61 -2.05 0.68
C SER A 276 7.43 -2.90 -0.27
N LEU A 277 7.20 -2.76 -1.58
CA LEU A 277 7.97 -3.49 -2.58
C LEU A 277 9.43 -3.03 -2.63
N GLY A 278 9.69 -1.72 -2.55
CA GLY A 278 11.05 -1.18 -2.51
C GLY A 278 11.85 -1.71 -1.32
N LEU A 279 11.22 -1.74 -0.15
CA LEU A 279 11.83 -2.28 1.05
C LEU A 279 12.09 -3.80 0.94
N ALA A 280 11.15 -4.57 0.41
CA ALA A 280 11.33 -6.00 0.16
C ALA A 280 12.48 -6.28 -0.83
N LEU A 281 12.60 -5.47 -1.90
CA LEU A 281 13.69 -5.57 -2.87
C LEU A 281 15.07 -5.21 -2.26
N LEU A 282 15.11 -4.28 -1.31
CA LEU A 282 16.34 -3.92 -0.59
C LEU A 282 16.84 -5.08 0.27
N GLY A 283 15.94 -5.94 0.72
CA GLY A 283 16.24 -7.10 1.54
C GLY A 283 16.61 -6.76 2.98
N GLY A 284 16.36 -7.71 3.85
CA GLY A 284 16.59 -7.63 5.29
C GLY A 284 15.93 -8.80 6.00
N LYS A 285 16.02 -8.84 7.33
CA LYS A 285 15.43 -9.88 8.16
C LYS A 285 14.01 -9.49 8.60
N SER A 286 13.25 -10.43 9.15
CA SER A 286 11.91 -10.18 9.66
C SER A 286 11.94 -9.43 11.01
N ILE A 287 10.81 -8.80 11.36
CA ILE A 287 10.67 -8.15 12.67
C ILE A 287 10.72 -9.17 13.82
N GLY A 288 10.27 -10.39 13.59
CA GLY A 288 10.37 -11.50 14.53
C GLY A 288 11.83 -11.89 14.84
N ASP A 289 12.71 -11.77 13.84
CA ASP A 289 14.15 -11.96 14.03
C ASP A 289 14.77 -10.84 14.87
N ALA A 290 14.30 -9.58 14.71
CA ALA A 290 14.72 -8.46 15.55
C ALA A 290 14.35 -8.72 17.02
N PHE A 291 13.12 -9.13 17.28
CA PHE A 291 12.63 -9.45 18.63
C PHE A 291 13.40 -10.62 19.26
N ARG A 292 13.74 -11.60 18.46
CA ARG A 292 14.59 -12.72 18.91
C ARG A 292 15.99 -12.25 19.25
N SER A 293 16.59 -11.40 18.43
CA SER A 293 17.93 -10.82 18.68
C SER A 293 18.00 -10.05 20.00
N ALA A 294 17.00 -9.21 20.28
CA ALA A 294 16.93 -8.47 21.55
C ALA A 294 16.81 -9.42 22.75
N ARG A 295 15.87 -10.37 22.70
CA ARG A 295 15.66 -11.36 23.78
C ARG A 295 16.90 -12.22 24.06
N GLU A 296 17.72 -12.49 23.05
CA GLU A 296 18.97 -13.22 23.18
C GLU A 296 20.15 -12.35 23.69
N GLY A 297 19.92 -11.08 24.02
CA GLY A 297 20.94 -10.13 24.43
C GLY A 297 21.96 -9.81 23.34
N LYS A 298 21.54 -9.90 22.08
CA LYS A 298 22.34 -9.56 20.89
C LYS A 298 22.05 -8.17 20.35
N THR A 299 21.27 -7.37 21.08
CA THR A 299 20.87 -6.02 20.71
C THR A 299 20.98 -5.12 21.92
N ASP A 300 21.80 -4.08 21.79
CA ASP A 300 21.96 -3.04 22.80
C ASP A 300 21.11 -1.81 22.40
N THR A 301 21.16 -1.42 21.12
CA THR A 301 20.45 -0.24 20.61
C THR A 301 19.56 -0.59 19.42
N VAL A 302 18.34 -0.09 19.43
CA VAL A 302 17.37 -0.19 18.34
C VAL A 302 17.13 1.17 17.72
N ILE A 303 17.33 1.31 16.40
CA ILE A 303 17.00 2.50 15.64
C ILE A 303 15.77 2.20 14.76
N MET A 304 14.67 2.89 15.00
CA MET A 304 13.43 2.76 14.24
C MET A 304 13.27 3.94 13.28
N LEU A 305 12.98 3.63 12.03
CA LEU A 305 12.82 4.60 10.94
C LEU A 305 11.35 4.72 10.56
N GLU A 306 10.73 5.87 10.82
CA GLU A 306 9.36 6.22 10.37
C GLU A 306 8.35 5.05 10.50
N ASN A 307 8.33 4.39 11.66
CA ASN A 307 7.57 3.17 11.85
C ASN A 307 7.00 3.04 13.26
N ASP A 308 5.71 2.74 13.36
CA ASP A 308 5.08 2.42 14.64
C ASP A 308 4.92 0.90 14.79
N LEU A 309 5.75 0.29 15.64
CA LEU A 309 5.77 -1.16 15.85
C LEU A 309 4.46 -1.70 16.42
N TYR A 310 3.72 -0.89 17.19
CA TYR A 310 2.41 -1.26 17.72
C TYR A 310 1.34 -1.43 16.65
N ARG A 311 1.63 -1.01 15.43
CA ARG A 311 0.78 -1.29 14.26
C ARG A 311 1.20 -2.57 13.51
N ARG A 312 2.37 -3.11 13.80
CA ARG A 312 2.95 -4.27 13.10
C ARG A 312 2.81 -5.57 13.88
N VAL A 313 2.86 -5.47 15.20
CA VAL A 313 2.89 -6.61 16.12
C VAL A 313 2.03 -6.28 17.36
N ASP A 314 1.56 -7.28 18.07
CA ASP A 314 0.80 -7.09 19.31
C ASP A 314 1.58 -6.29 20.36
N ALA A 315 0.85 -5.49 21.13
CA ALA A 315 1.44 -4.54 22.07
C ALA A 315 2.34 -5.21 23.12
N ALA A 316 1.97 -6.39 23.63
CA ALA A 316 2.75 -7.07 24.66
C ALA A 316 4.11 -7.57 24.14
N SER A 317 4.15 -7.98 22.86
CA SER A 317 5.41 -8.38 22.21
C SER A 317 6.30 -7.17 21.92
N VAL A 318 5.71 -6.05 21.49
CA VAL A 318 6.45 -4.79 21.28
C VAL A 318 7.00 -4.27 22.61
N ASP A 319 6.19 -4.25 23.67
CA ASP A 319 6.63 -3.79 25.00
C ASP A 319 7.84 -4.58 25.48
N ARG A 320 7.80 -5.92 25.40
CA ARG A 320 8.94 -6.78 25.76
C ARG A 320 10.18 -6.49 24.92
N PHE A 321 10.00 -6.36 23.61
CA PHE A 321 11.12 -6.05 22.71
C PHE A 321 11.80 -4.73 23.05
N LEU A 322 11.01 -3.69 23.32
CA LEU A 322 11.54 -2.39 23.71
C LEU A 322 12.15 -2.39 25.11
N GLU A 323 11.72 -3.31 25.99
CA GLU A 323 12.33 -3.52 27.31
C GLU A 323 13.66 -4.27 27.22
N ASP A 324 13.75 -5.26 26.34
CA ASP A 324 14.96 -6.07 26.14
C ASP A 324 16.13 -5.26 25.53
N ALA A 325 15.85 -4.16 24.81
CA ALA A 325 16.89 -3.28 24.29
C ALA A 325 17.34 -2.25 25.34
N ASP A 326 18.63 -1.96 25.44
CA ASP A 326 19.14 -0.95 26.38
C ASP A 326 18.75 0.48 25.95
N HIS A 327 18.84 0.76 24.65
CA HIS A 327 18.54 2.07 24.08
C HIS A 327 17.56 1.98 22.91
N VAL A 328 16.61 2.93 22.88
CA VAL A 328 15.56 3.00 21.85
C VAL A 328 15.58 4.39 21.20
N VAL A 329 15.86 4.40 19.90
CA VAL A 329 15.92 5.61 19.05
C VAL A 329 14.82 5.55 18.01
N SER A 330 14.04 6.61 17.87
CA SER A 330 13.02 6.75 16.84
C SER A 330 13.29 7.98 15.97
N ILE A 331 13.32 7.78 14.65
CA ILE A 331 13.35 8.83 13.65
C ILE A 331 11.98 8.82 12.98
N ASP A 332 11.12 9.77 13.29
CA ASP A 332 9.73 9.72 12.81
C ASP A 332 9.17 11.13 12.57
N ASN A 333 8.10 11.21 11.79
CA ASN A 333 7.30 12.42 11.56
C ASN A 333 5.95 12.39 12.28
N THR A 334 5.62 11.28 12.93
CA THR A 334 4.36 11.10 13.66
C THR A 334 4.59 10.74 15.11
N SER A 335 3.73 11.26 15.99
CA SER A 335 3.70 10.87 17.41
C SER A 335 2.81 9.63 17.56
N GLY A 336 3.43 8.49 17.82
CA GLY A 336 2.78 7.20 18.01
C GLY A 336 3.15 6.53 19.32
N ALA A 337 2.70 5.30 19.52
CA ALA A 337 3.02 4.52 20.70
C ALA A 337 4.53 4.20 20.76
N THR A 338 5.15 3.90 19.63
CA THR A 338 6.59 3.63 19.54
C THR A 338 7.43 4.85 19.90
N THR A 339 7.12 6.04 19.35
CA THR A 339 7.85 7.27 19.67
C THR A 339 7.68 7.67 21.15
N ALA A 340 6.54 7.34 21.76
CA ALA A 340 6.31 7.59 23.19
C ALA A 340 7.23 6.74 24.09
N ARG A 341 7.71 5.60 23.59
CA ARG A 341 8.60 4.66 24.29
C ARG A 341 10.08 4.89 23.99
N ALA A 342 10.39 5.69 22.99
CA ALA A 342 11.77 5.97 22.61
C ALA A 342 12.45 6.93 23.58
N GLU A 343 13.71 6.65 23.92
CA GLU A 343 14.61 7.51 24.69
C GLU A 343 15.04 8.72 23.87
N VAL A 344 15.33 8.49 22.58
CA VAL A 344 15.68 9.53 21.62
C VAL A 344 14.63 9.59 20.53
N VAL A 345 14.11 10.79 20.25
CA VAL A 345 13.23 11.03 19.09
C VAL A 345 13.83 12.13 18.24
N LEU A 346 14.11 11.79 16.99
CA LEU A 346 14.62 12.70 15.96
C LEU A 346 13.47 13.04 15.00
N PRO A 347 13.02 14.32 14.96
CA PRO A 347 11.90 14.70 14.12
C PRO A 347 12.33 14.72 12.66
N CYS A 348 11.58 14.01 11.81
CA CYS A 348 11.77 14.10 10.37
C CYS A 348 10.58 14.73 9.67
N GLY A 349 10.81 15.20 8.45
CA GLY A 349 9.75 15.78 7.63
C GLY A 349 8.84 14.71 7.03
N THR A 350 7.59 15.09 6.82
CA THR A 350 6.62 14.27 6.08
C THR A 350 7.00 14.17 4.60
N PHE A 351 6.28 13.34 3.83
CA PHE A 351 6.48 13.23 2.37
C PHE A 351 6.31 14.57 1.62
N ALA A 352 5.62 15.54 2.19
CA ALA A 352 5.47 16.88 1.61
C ALA A 352 6.62 17.84 1.97
N GLU A 353 7.40 17.48 2.96
CA GLU A 353 8.50 18.31 3.53
C GLU A 353 9.87 17.73 3.20
N THR A 354 9.91 16.55 2.60
CA THR A 354 11.12 15.85 2.20
C THR A 354 11.10 15.49 0.71
N GLU A 355 12.17 14.91 0.24
CA GLU A 355 12.29 14.37 -1.12
C GLU A 355 12.97 13.00 -1.07
N GLY A 356 12.67 12.17 -2.06
CA GLY A 356 13.22 10.82 -2.15
C GLY A 356 12.60 10.01 -3.26
N SER A 357 12.89 8.72 -3.26
CA SER A 357 12.41 7.75 -4.24
C SER A 357 11.61 6.64 -3.55
N MET A 358 10.54 6.19 -4.21
CA MET A 358 9.72 5.06 -3.78
C MET A 358 9.49 4.10 -4.94
N ILE A 359 9.29 2.83 -4.62
CA ILE A 359 8.99 1.78 -5.59
C ILE A 359 7.57 1.28 -5.33
N ASN A 360 6.69 1.54 -6.29
CA ASN A 360 5.29 1.17 -6.18
C ASN A 360 5.04 -0.33 -6.46
N ASN A 361 3.80 -0.75 -6.37
CA ASN A 361 3.36 -2.13 -6.62
C ASN A 361 3.56 -2.64 -8.06
N GLU A 362 3.84 -1.75 -9.03
CA GLU A 362 4.21 -2.13 -10.40
C GLU A 362 5.70 -2.50 -10.52
N GLY A 363 6.51 -2.35 -9.46
CA GLY A 363 7.96 -2.38 -9.55
C GLY A 363 8.53 -1.14 -10.23
N ARG A 364 7.81 -0.04 -10.19
CA ARG A 364 8.21 1.24 -10.80
C ARG A 364 8.72 2.19 -9.74
N ALA A 365 9.94 2.66 -9.95
CA ALA A 365 10.55 3.69 -9.13
C ALA A 365 10.13 5.08 -9.60
N GLN A 366 9.71 5.89 -8.66
CA GLN A 366 9.28 7.27 -8.88
C GLN A 366 9.87 8.18 -7.80
N ARG A 367 10.14 9.43 -8.18
CA ARG A 367 10.63 10.44 -7.26
C ARG A 367 9.48 11.29 -6.74
N PHE A 368 9.53 11.61 -5.47
CA PHE A 368 8.71 12.65 -4.86
C PHE A 368 9.57 13.82 -4.43
N PHE A 369 8.98 15.02 -4.42
CA PHE A 369 9.68 16.25 -4.21
C PHE A 369 9.11 17.01 -3.03
N LYS A 370 9.99 17.69 -2.33
CA LYS A 370 9.67 18.62 -1.27
C LYS A 370 8.73 19.72 -1.76
N VAL A 371 7.62 19.87 -1.07
CA VAL A 371 6.58 20.83 -1.39
C VAL A 371 6.78 22.15 -0.65
N PHE A 372 7.22 22.08 0.60
CA PHE A 372 7.54 23.22 1.44
C PHE A 372 8.66 22.89 2.44
N SER A 373 9.30 23.91 2.97
CA SER A 373 10.37 23.77 3.94
C SER A 373 9.94 24.41 5.25
N HIS A 374 10.44 23.89 6.34
CA HIS A 374 10.35 24.52 7.66
C HIS A 374 11.67 25.18 8.02
N ASP A 375 11.60 26.28 8.80
CA ASP A 375 12.76 26.98 9.34
C ASP A 375 13.17 26.39 10.71
N ASN A 376 13.00 25.09 10.89
CA ASN A 376 13.28 24.39 12.13
C ASN A 376 14.23 23.18 11.89
N GLU A 377 14.50 22.42 12.93
CA GLU A 377 15.41 21.27 12.88
C GLU A 377 14.86 20.04 12.14
N MET A 378 13.60 20.07 11.65
CA MET A 378 13.05 18.99 10.85
C MET A 378 13.79 18.82 9.53
N ARG A 379 14.26 17.62 9.27
CA ARG A 379 14.98 17.26 8.04
C ARG A 379 14.58 15.87 7.57
N ALA A 380 14.99 15.48 6.37
CA ALA A 380 14.75 14.12 5.89
C ALA A 380 15.45 13.10 6.81
N SER A 381 14.83 11.95 7.02
CA SER A 381 15.34 10.90 7.92
C SER A 381 16.76 10.46 7.59
N TRP A 382 17.09 10.34 6.30
CA TRP A 382 18.44 9.98 5.84
C TRP A 382 19.50 11.02 6.27
N MET A 383 19.13 12.27 6.46
CA MET A 383 20.07 13.33 6.90
C MET A 383 20.49 13.13 8.36
N TRP A 384 19.56 12.70 9.22
CA TRP A 384 19.90 12.33 10.61
C TRP A 384 20.87 11.16 10.65
N ILE A 385 20.60 10.14 9.83
CA ILE A 385 21.44 8.94 9.73
C ILE A 385 22.82 9.30 9.17
N ARG A 386 22.88 10.11 8.12
CA ARG A 386 24.14 10.60 7.54
C ARG A 386 24.99 11.34 8.57
N ASP A 387 24.37 12.28 9.29
CA ASP A 387 25.11 13.11 10.24
C ASP A 387 25.67 12.24 11.39
N LEU A 388 24.90 11.27 11.85
CA LEU A 388 25.37 10.28 12.80
C LEU A 388 26.52 9.41 12.25
N MET A 389 26.42 8.93 11.01
CA MET A 389 27.47 8.17 10.33
C MET A 389 28.77 9.00 10.18
N ARG A 390 28.67 10.28 9.86
CA ARG A 390 29.82 11.20 9.79
C ARG A 390 30.56 11.31 11.12
N GLU A 391 29.82 11.51 12.20
CA GLU A 391 30.39 11.57 13.54
C GLU A 391 31.03 10.24 13.98
N MET A 392 30.56 9.12 13.44
CA MET A 392 31.15 7.80 13.65
C MET A 392 32.33 7.50 12.71
N GLY A 393 32.64 8.42 11.77
CA GLY A 393 33.77 8.29 10.82
C GLY A 393 33.51 7.39 9.62
N HIS A 394 32.24 7.16 9.26
CA HIS A 394 31.89 6.43 8.04
C HIS A 394 32.19 7.27 6.78
N GLN A 395 33.10 6.81 5.95
CA GLN A 395 33.54 7.55 4.74
C GLN A 395 32.42 7.74 3.70
N ASP A 396 31.47 6.80 3.62
CA ASP A 396 30.35 6.89 2.67
C ASP A 396 29.47 8.12 2.96
N ALA A 397 29.24 8.40 4.23
CA ALA A 397 28.42 9.53 4.66
C ALA A 397 29.01 10.91 4.26
N GLU A 398 30.32 11.01 4.11
CA GLU A 398 30.98 12.24 3.66
C GLU A 398 30.59 12.66 2.24
N ARG A 399 30.26 11.67 1.38
CA ARG A 399 29.87 11.90 -0.01
C ARG A 399 28.39 12.27 -0.15
N TRP A 400 27.56 12.03 0.87
CA TRP A 400 26.12 12.22 0.75
C TRP A 400 25.72 13.69 0.94
N GLY A 401 25.71 14.45 -0.13
CA GLY A 401 25.18 15.82 -0.19
C GLY A 401 23.67 15.88 -0.46
N GLY A 402 23.12 14.86 -1.13
CA GLY A 402 21.71 14.77 -1.50
C GLY A 402 21.22 13.33 -1.72
N PRO A 403 19.92 13.13 -1.99
CA PRO A 403 19.36 11.81 -2.25
C PRO A 403 20.02 11.08 -3.44
N ASP A 404 20.45 11.80 -4.47
CA ASP A 404 21.06 11.20 -5.65
C ASP A 404 22.41 10.53 -5.33
N ASP A 405 23.16 11.05 -4.36
CA ASP A 405 24.42 10.45 -3.92
C ASP A 405 24.16 9.12 -3.21
N ILE A 406 23.10 9.06 -2.39
CA ILE A 406 22.68 7.83 -1.70
C ILE A 406 22.20 6.79 -2.72
N ILE A 407 21.47 7.23 -3.75
CA ILE A 407 21.04 6.33 -4.84
C ILE A 407 22.25 5.80 -5.61
N ALA A 408 23.29 6.60 -5.82
CA ALA A 408 24.51 6.12 -6.47
C ALA A 408 25.19 4.99 -5.67
N ASP A 409 25.27 5.14 -4.35
CA ASP A 409 25.82 4.10 -3.46
C ASP A 409 24.89 2.88 -3.37
N LEU A 410 23.56 3.08 -3.34
CA LEU A 410 22.57 2.01 -3.42
C LEU A 410 22.76 1.17 -4.70
N VAL A 411 22.93 1.82 -5.85
CA VAL A 411 23.13 1.12 -7.13
C VAL A 411 24.48 0.42 -7.18
N GLN A 412 25.50 0.95 -6.52
CA GLN A 412 26.78 0.25 -6.40
C GLN A 412 26.65 -1.04 -5.57
N ALA A 413 25.85 -1.00 -4.49
CA ALA A 413 25.61 -2.16 -3.64
C ALA A 413 24.63 -3.16 -4.27
N PHE A 414 23.65 -2.67 -5.02
CA PHE A 414 22.56 -3.43 -5.65
C PHE A 414 22.37 -2.99 -7.11
N PRO A 415 23.08 -3.60 -8.07
CA PRO A 415 23.02 -3.20 -9.48
C PRO A 415 21.62 -3.25 -10.12
N GLU A 416 20.70 -4.04 -9.58
CA GLU A 416 19.31 -4.12 -10.03
C GLU A 416 18.55 -2.81 -9.86
N PHE A 417 18.98 -1.93 -8.96
CA PHE A 417 18.39 -0.60 -8.78
C PHE A 417 18.94 0.46 -9.76
N ARG A 418 19.78 0.08 -10.74
CA ARG A 418 20.38 1.00 -11.71
C ARG A 418 19.36 1.95 -12.36
N PRO A 419 18.13 1.54 -12.70
CA PRO A 419 17.15 2.46 -13.28
C PRO A 419 16.78 3.65 -12.37
N LEU A 420 17.06 3.60 -11.06
CA LEU A 420 16.88 4.75 -10.17
C LEU A 420 17.74 5.96 -10.54
N LEU A 421 18.93 5.74 -11.14
CA LEU A 421 19.79 6.82 -11.62
C LEU A 421 19.17 7.62 -12.80
N GLU A 422 18.18 7.05 -13.46
CA GLU A 422 17.52 7.62 -14.63
C GLU A 422 16.17 8.25 -14.32
N ILE A 423 15.79 8.34 -13.03
CA ILE A 423 14.53 8.98 -12.62
C ILE A 423 14.68 10.49 -12.81
N ALA A 424 13.87 11.06 -13.68
CA ALA A 424 13.84 12.50 -13.93
C ALA A 424 12.73 13.19 -13.12
N PRO A 425 12.94 14.40 -12.73
CA PRO A 425 14.20 15.14 -12.72
C PRO A 425 15.08 14.73 -11.52
N PRO A 426 16.40 15.06 -11.53
CA PRO A 426 17.27 14.80 -10.38
C PRO A 426 16.83 15.60 -9.15
N SER A 427 17.30 15.21 -7.95
CA SER A 427 16.84 15.80 -6.67
C SER A 427 17.06 17.30 -6.59
N GLY A 428 18.18 17.78 -7.12
CA GLY A 428 18.53 19.21 -7.18
C GLY A 428 17.79 20.03 -8.23
N PHE A 429 16.90 19.40 -9.02
CA PHE A 429 16.20 20.08 -10.10
C PHE A 429 15.36 21.25 -9.59
N ARG A 430 15.67 22.43 -10.06
CA ARG A 430 14.91 23.66 -9.83
C ARG A 430 15.01 24.53 -11.08
N ILE A 431 13.89 24.99 -11.58
CA ILE A 431 13.84 26.02 -12.63
C ILE A 431 13.42 27.30 -11.94
N HIS A 432 14.24 28.33 -12.04
CA HIS A 432 13.94 29.63 -11.45
C HIS A 432 12.64 30.18 -12.04
N GLY A 433 11.71 30.59 -11.17
CA GLY A 433 10.38 31.07 -11.56
C GLY A 433 9.35 29.98 -11.88
N MET A 434 9.77 28.73 -12.06
CA MET A 434 8.83 27.63 -12.32
C MET A 434 8.15 27.18 -11.03
N LYS A 435 6.83 27.20 -11.06
CA LYS A 435 6.01 26.56 -10.03
C LYS A 435 5.65 25.16 -10.49
N ILE A 436 5.90 24.18 -9.62
CA ILE A 436 5.38 22.83 -9.85
C ILE A 436 3.85 22.91 -9.82
N PRO A 437 3.16 22.59 -10.90
CA PRO A 437 1.70 22.73 -10.95
C PRO A 437 1.04 21.75 -10.00
N ARG A 438 0.22 22.28 -9.12
CA ARG A 438 -0.57 21.51 -8.14
C ARG A 438 -2.06 21.64 -8.39
N GLN A 439 -2.43 21.79 -9.64
CA GLN A 439 -3.80 22.04 -9.99
C GLN A 439 -4.50 20.74 -10.34
N PRO A 440 -5.79 20.62 -10.02
CA PRO A 440 -6.56 19.46 -10.44
C PRO A 440 -6.53 19.35 -11.97
N LEU A 441 -6.61 18.13 -12.49
CA LEU A 441 -6.70 17.83 -13.92
C LEU A 441 -7.87 18.52 -14.64
N ARG A 442 -8.71 19.23 -13.91
CA ARG A 442 -9.80 20.05 -14.41
C ARG A 442 -9.76 21.41 -13.76
N TYR A 443 -9.38 22.35 -14.52
CA TYR A 443 -9.76 23.73 -14.29
C TYR A 443 -11.02 23.97 -15.10
N SER A 444 -12.16 23.70 -14.54
CA SER A 444 -13.43 23.83 -15.28
C SER A 444 -14.33 24.80 -14.56
N GLY A 445 -15.25 25.40 -15.28
CA GLY A 445 -16.36 26.17 -14.74
C GLY A 445 -17.21 25.45 -13.69
N ARG A 446 -16.95 24.18 -13.40
CA ARG A 446 -17.54 23.46 -12.26
C ARG A 446 -17.10 23.99 -10.91
N THR A 447 -15.96 24.64 -10.82
CA THR A 447 -15.57 25.40 -9.62
C THR A 447 -16.49 26.60 -9.41
N ALA A 448 -17.14 27.09 -10.46
CA ALA A 448 -18.17 28.11 -10.39
C ALA A 448 -19.49 27.64 -9.75
N MET A 449 -19.66 26.35 -9.52
CA MET A 449 -20.75 25.84 -8.68
C MET A 449 -20.57 26.11 -7.19
N LEU A 450 -19.40 26.56 -6.79
CA LEU A 450 -19.15 27.13 -5.47
C LEU A 450 -19.47 28.63 -5.61
N ALA A 451 -20.54 29.06 -5.04
CA ALA A 451 -21.38 30.24 -5.23
C ALA A 451 -20.74 31.62 -5.52
N ASP A 452 -19.45 31.82 -5.27
CA ASP A 452 -18.82 33.14 -5.37
C ASP A 452 -17.68 33.20 -6.41
N ILE A 453 -17.55 32.16 -7.24
CA ILE A 453 -16.49 32.10 -8.24
C ILE A 453 -17.06 32.51 -9.60
N SER A 454 -16.39 33.44 -10.27
CA SER A 454 -16.72 33.84 -11.63
C SER A 454 -16.79 32.64 -12.56
N VAL A 455 -17.87 32.53 -13.33
CA VAL A 455 -18.04 31.48 -14.35
C VAL A 455 -17.26 31.77 -15.63
N HIS A 456 -16.65 32.94 -15.73
CA HIS A 456 -15.77 33.31 -16.83
C HIS A 456 -14.42 32.59 -16.69
N GLU A 457 -13.80 32.32 -17.83
CA GLU A 457 -12.44 31.85 -17.83
C GLU A 457 -11.54 32.82 -17.07
N PRO A 458 -10.71 32.30 -16.14
CA PRO A 458 -9.76 33.17 -15.46
C PRO A 458 -8.77 33.72 -16.48
N LYS A 459 -8.44 35.00 -16.35
CA LYS A 459 -7.33 35.56 -17.10
C LYS A 459 -6.08 34.72 -16.84
N PRO A 460 -5.30 34.37 -17.88
CA PRO A 460 -4.01 33.75 -17.67
C PRO A 460 -3.19 34.59 -16.68
N PRO A 461 -2.54 33.99 -15.70
CA PRO A 461 -1.64 34.74 -14.82
C PRO A 461 -0.50 35.36 -15.66
N ASP A 462 0.02 36.49 -15.21
CA ASP A 462 1.17 37.16 -15.87
C ASP A 462 2.47 36.35 -15.77
N ASP A 463 2.47 35.25 -15.03
CA ASP A 463 3.60 34.34 -14.89
C ASP A 463 3.60 33.31 -16.03
N PRO A 464 4.50 33.44 -17.04
CA PRO A 464 4.54 32.55 -18.19
C PRO A 464 4.92 31.11 -17.83
N ASP A 465 5.52 30.90 -16.66
CA ASP A 465 5.89 29.57 -16.17
C ASP A 465 4.74 28.89 -15.41
N SER A 466 3.65 29.61 -15.16
CA SER A 466 2.46 29.02 -14.57
C SER A 466 1.68 28.19 -15.60
N PRO A 467 1.23 26.99 -15.28
CA PRO A 467 0.37 26.22 -16.17
C PRO A 467 -0.97 26.90 -16.46
N LEU A 468 -1.39 27.87 -15.65
CA LEU A 468 -2.58 28.70 -15.88
C LEU A 468 -2.37 29.79 -16.94
N SER A 469 -1.13 30.13 -17.30
CA SER A 469 -0.84 31.07 -18.37
C SER A 469 -1.11 30.48 -19.76
N PHE A 470 -1.21 29.15 -19.86
CA PHE A 470 -1.49 28.48 -21.13
C PHE A 470 -2.99 28.38 -21.36
N SER A 471 -3.46 29.05 -22.42
CA SER A 471 -4.82 28.97 -22.93
C SER A 471 -4.76 28.98 -24.45
N MET A 472 -5.50 28.07 -25.10
CA MET A 472 -5.58 28.06 -26.57
C MET A 472 -6.32 29.28 -27.14
N GLU A 473 -7.08 29.98 -26.30
CA GLU A 473 -7.84 31.15 -26.74
C GLU A 473 -7.08 32.47 -26.66
N GLY A 474 -5.99 32.53 -25.90
CA GLY A 474 -5.31 33.80 -25.70
C GLY A 474 -3.82 33.73 -25.49
N TYR A 475 -3.21 32.55 -25.54
CA TYR A 475 -1.78 32.38 -25.34
C TYR A 475 -1.04 32.29 -26.67
N ALA A 476 -0.20 33.27 -26.95
CA ALA A 476 0.61 33.33 -28.17
C ALA A 476 1.99 32.67 -28.04
N GLY A 477 2.35 32.15 -26.86
CA GLY A 477 3.64 31.52 -26.59
C GLY A 477 3.65 30.02 -26.88
N GLN A 478 4.77 29.38 -26.54
CA GLN A 478 4.86 27.93 -26.62
C GLN A 478 4.10 27.26 -25.48
N PRO A 479 3.50 26.07 -25.71
CA PRO A 479 2.89 25.29 -24.65
C PRO A 479 3.90 25.03 -23.51
N PRO A 480 3.44 24.96 -22.25
CA PRO A 480 4.28 24.59 -21.14
C PRO A 480 5.03 23.28 -21.38
N SER A 481 6.20 23.13 -20.78
CA SER A 481 6.98 21.90 -20.91
C SER A 481 6.21 20.69 -20.37
N SER A 482 6.65 19.48 -20.71
CA SER A 482 6.06 18.24 -20.23
C SER A 482 6.16 18.05 -18.71
N LEU A 483 7.03 18.81 -18.04
CA LEU A 483 7.14 18.84 -16.58
C LEU A 483 6.00 19.65 -15.92
N ILE A 484 5.32 20.50 -16.68
CA ILE A 484 4.17 21.25 -16.21
C ILE A 484 2.91 20.48 -16.60
N SER A 485 2.10 20.07 -15.64
CA SER A 485 0.84 19.39 -15.92
C SER A 485 -0.09 20.28 -16.71
N ARG A 486 -0.48 19.83 -17.89
CA ARG A 486 -1.45 20.48 -18.77
C ARG A 486 -2.78 19.77 -18.59
N PHE A 487 -3.63 20.35 -17.80
CA PHE A 487 -4.94 19.80 -17.49
C PHE A 487 -6.03 20.79 -17.83
N TRP A 488 -5.68 21.83 -18.50
CA TRP A 488 -6.61 22.83 -18.90
C TRP A 488 -7.09 22.58 -20.33
N SER A 489 -8.41 22.47 -20.46
CA SER A 489 -9.06 22.30 -21.75
C SER A 489 -9.53 23.68 -22.21
N PRO A 490 -8.88 24.27 -23.21
CA PRO A 490 -9.14 25.65 -23.61
C PRO A 490 -10.55 25.80 -24.08
N GLY A 491 -11.28 26.74 -23.48
CA GLY A 491 -12.61 27.19 -23.90
C GLY A 491 -13.75 26.18 -23.74
N TRP A 492 -13.45 24.93 -23.33
CA TRP A 492 -14.43 23.86 -23.29
C TRP A 492 -14.56 23.24 -21.92
N ASN A 493 -15.71 23.42 -21.34
CA ASN A 493 -16.00 22.96 -19.97
C ASN A 493 -16.70 21.61 -19.90
N SER A 494 -16.85 20.89 -21.01
CA SER A 494 -17.49 19.58 -21.05
C SER A 494 -16.49 18.44 -20.99
N VAL A 495 -16.90 17.30 -20.44
CA VAL A 495 -16.10 16.06 -20.45
C VAL A 495 -15.80 15.61 -21.87
N GLN A 496 -16.76 15.80 -22.79
CA GLN A 496 -16.61 15.43 -24.18
C GLN A 496 -15.53 16.25 -24.88
N ALA A 497 -15.49 17.56 -24.63
CA ALA A 497 -14.46 18.44 -25.17
C ALA A 497 -13.08 18.10 -24.64
N LEU A 498 -12.97 17.78 -23.34
CA LEU A 498 -11.73 17.32 -22.74
C LEU A 498 -11.25 16.00 -23.35
N ASN A 499 -12.14 15.03 -23.51
CA ASN A 499 -11.82 13.74 -24.12
C ASN A 499 -11.35 13.90 -25.57
N LYS A 500 -12.05 14.74 -26.37
CA LYS A 500 -11.65 15.05 -27.74
C LYS A 500 -10.27 15.72 -27.79
N PHE A 501 -10.03 16.69 -26.91
CA PHE A 501 -8.72 17.34 -26.82
C PHE A 501 -7.60 16.34 -26.48
N GLN A 502 -7.84 15.44 -25.54
CA GLN A 502 -6.87 14.40 -25.19
C GLN A 502 -6.60 13.44 -26.35
N ASP A 503 -7.63 13.07 -27.09
CA ASP A 503 -7.52 12.21 -28.28
C ASP A 503 -6.69 12.89 -29.37
N GLU A 504 -7.01 14.15 -29.68
CA GLU A 504 -6.30 14.94 -30.69
C GLU A 504 -4.84 15.22 -30.36
N VAL A 505 -4.47 15.36 -29.08
CA VAL A 505 -3.07 15.54 -28.65
C VAL A 505 -2.32 14.21 -28.42
N GLY A 506 -2.94 13.11 -28.76
CA GLY A 506 -2.30 11.78 -28.68
C GLY A 506 -2.40 11.11 -27.31
N GLY A 507 -3.49 11.27 -26.60
CA GLY A 507 -3.83 10.58 -25.37
C GLY A 507 -3.77 11.44 -24.11
N PRO A 508 -3.81 10.85 -22.92
CA PRO A 508 -3.73 11.55 -21.65
C PRO A 508 -2.60 12.55 -21.67
N LEU A 509 -2.85 13.75 -21.13
CA LEU A 509 -1.84 14.81 -21.08
C LEU A 509 -0.53 14.23 -20.54
N ARG A 510 0.44 14.10 -21.40
CA ARG A 510 1.74 13.52 -21.10
C ARG A 510 2.60 14.58 -20.43
N GLY A 511 2.37 14.77 -19.14
CA GLY A 511 3.22 15.62 -18.32
C GLY A 511 4.03 14.78 -17.37
N GLY A 512 5.32 15.05 -17.27
CA GLY A 512 6.22 14.41 -16.33
C GLY A 512 6.80 13.06 -16.79
N ASP A 513 7.71 12.57 -15.98
CA ASP A 513 8.32 11.26 -16.14
C ASP A 513 7.47 10.21 -15.40
N PRO A 514 7.04 9.12 -16.07
CA PRO A 514 6.30 8.05 -15.40
C PRO A 514 7.14 7.29 -14.37
N GLY A 515 8.43 7.59 -14.23
CA GLY A 515 9.39 6.82 -13.44
C GLY A 515 10.03 5.70 -14.25
N ARG A 516 10.81 4.86 -13.56
CA ARG A 516 11.55 3.75 -14.19
C ARG A 516 11.12 2.43 -13.63
N ARG A 517 10.82 1.48 -14.50
CA ARG A 517 10.53 0.10 -14.09
C ARG A 517 11.83 -0.57 -13.68
N LEU A 518 11.87 -1.17 -12.49
CA LEU A 518 13.03 -1.88 -11.95
C LEU A 518 12.99 -3.38 -12.25
N ILE A 519 11.78 -3.93 -12.34
CA ILE A 519 11.58 -5.37 -12.44
C ILE A 519 11.19 -5.70 -13.88
N GLU A 520 12.07 -6.49 -14.53
CA GLU A 520 11.78 -7.15 -15.80
C GLU A 520 11.63 -8.66 -15.52
N PRO A 521 10.45 -9.26 -15.78
CA PRO A 521 10.22 -10.67 -15.50
C PRO A 521 11.17 -11.59 -16.26
N SER A 522 11.85 -12.51 -15.55
CA SER A 522 12.78 -13.46 -16.21
C SER A 522 12.06 -14.66 -16.83
N GLY A 523 10.89 -15.02 -16.32
CA GLY A 523 10.10 -16.15 -16.80
C GLY A 523 10.63 -17.54 -16.42
N ASP A 524 11.61 -17.63 -15.52
CA ASP A 524 12.28 -18.88 -15.13
C ASP A 524 11.61 -19.61 -13.95
N MET A 525 10.55 -19.02 -13.35
CA MET A 525 9.80 -19.63 -12.27
C MET A 525 8.89 -20.78 -12.78
N GLY A 526 8.89 -21.92 -12.09
CA GLY A 526 7.97 -23.02 -12.31
C GLY A 526 6.55 -22.75 -11.78
N TYR A 527 5.65 -23.73 -11.92
CA TYR A 527 4.38 -23.73 -11.19
C TYR A 527 4.62 -24.00 -9.72
N PHE A 528 3.87 -23.32 -8.85
CA PHE A 528 3.77 -23.67 -7.44
C PHE A 528 2.93 -24.93 -7.28
N GLU A 529 3.39 -25.87 -6.47
CA GLU A 529 2.75 -27.17 -6.26
C GLU A 529 2.00 -27.28 -4.92
N ASP A 530 2.28 -26.33 -3.99
CA ASP A 530 1.73 -26.34 -2.64
C ASP A 530 0.27 -25.89 -2.62
N ILE A 531 -0.64 -26.77 -2.99
CA ILE A 531 -2.08 -26.52 -2.95
C ILE A 531 -2.58 -26.73 -1.52
N PRO A 532 -3.24 -25.75 -0.89
CA PRO A 532 -3.78 -25.94 0.45
C PRO A 532 -4.91 -26.97 0.49
N ALA A 533 -5.10 -27.60 1.64
CA ALA A 533 -6.30 -28.38 1.90
C ALA A 533 -7.53 -27.50 1.86
N ALA A 534 -8.70 -28.07 1.56
CA ALA A 534 -9.96 -27.35 1.65
C ALA A 534 -10.17 -26.83 3.08
N PHE A 535 -10.66 -25.60 3.19
CA PHE A 535 -10.93 -25.00 4.49
C PHE A 535 -11.90 -25.90 5.30
N GLN A 536 -11.50 -26.18 6.52
CA GLN A 536 -12.32 -26.95 7.45
C GLN A 536 -12.65 -26.08 8.67
N HIS A 537 -13.91 -25.81 8.82
CA HIS A 537 -14.40 -25.14 10.01
C HIS A 537 -14.16 -25.99 11.27
N ARG A 538 -13.66 -25.36 12.33
CA ARG A 538 -13.52 -25.96 13.66
C ARG A 538 -14.70 -25.53 14.52
N GLU A 539 -15.26 -26.45 15.32
CA GLU A 539 -16.48 -26.16 16.11
C GLU A 539 -16.31 -24.97 17.09
N ASP A 540 -15.11 -24.81 17.67
CA ASP A 540 -14.83 -23.84 18.70
C ASP A 540 -14.05 -22.60 18.23
N GLU A 541 -13.62 -22.53 16.97
CA GLU A 541 -12.76 -21.48 16.46
C GLU A 541 -13.23 -21.00 15.08
N LEU A 542 -13.25 -19.69 14.88
CA LEU A 542 -13.49 -19.10 13.57
C LEU A 542 -12.18 -18.58 12.97
N LEU A 543 -12.05 -18.64 11.67
CA LEU A 543 -11.01 -17.91 10.96
C LEU A 543 -11.35 -16.43 10.94
N ILE A 544 -10.54 -15.62 11.60
CA ILE A 544 -10.70 -14.17 11.65
C ILE A 544 -9.94 -13.58 10.47
N VAL A 545 -10.64 -12.90 9.56
CA VAL A 545 -10.05 -12.26 8.38
C VAL A 545 -10.03 -10.73 8.51
N PRO A 546 -9.04 -10.04 7.90
CA PRO A 546 -8.97 -8.58 7.93
C PRO A 546 -10.04 -7.96 7.04
N PHE A 547 -10.73 -6.94 7.56
CA PHE A 547 -11.61 -6.06 6.81
C PHE A 547 -10.96 -4.70 6.67
N TYR A 548 -10.50 -4.36 5.49
CA TYR A 548 -9.96 -3.04 5.24
C TYR A 548 -11.06 -2.02 5.01
N HIS A 549 -10.79 -0.80 5.39
CA HIS A 549 -11.66 0.34 5.21
C HIS A 549 -10.89 1.50 4.57
N ILE A 550 -11.38 2.01 3.46
CA ILE A 550 -10.78 3.17 2.77
C ILE A 550 -10.60 4.37 3.71
N PHE A 551 -11.48 4.49 4.73
CA PHE A 551 -11.36 5.45 5.80
C PHE A 551 -11.02 4.72 7.11
N GLY A 552 -9.79 4.85 7.57
CA GLY A 552 -9.37 4.38 8.89
C GLY A 552 -8.31 3.28 8.92
N SER A 553 -8.20 2.42 7.89
CA SER A 553 -7.19 1.35 7.90
C SER A 553 -5.78 1.85 7.61
N GLU A 554 -5.63 2.93 6.83
CA GLU A 554 -4.32 3.49 6.51
C GLU A 554 -3.86 4.46 7.61
N GLU A 555 -2.59 4.34 7.98
CA GLU A 555 -2.00 4.93 9.18
C GLU A 555 -1.97 6.46 9.17
N LEU A 556 -1.59 7.08 8.05
CA LEU A 556 -1.45 8.53 7.98
C LEU A 556 -2.77 9.23 7.72
N SER A 557 -3.62 8.66 6.87
CA SER A 557 -4.89 9.28 6.51
C SER A 557 -5.87 9.36 7.69
N VAL A 558 -5.86 8.35 8.57
CA VAL A 558 -6.69 8.34 9.78
C VAL A 558 -6.38 9.48 10.75
N LEU A 559 -5.17 10.08 10.64
CA LEU A 559 -4.79 11.26 11.43
C LEU A 559 -5.54 12.53 11.01
N SER A 560 -6.13 12.54 9.81
CA SER A 560 -6.98 13.65 9.35
C SER A 560 -8.34 13.59 10.07
N PRO A 561 -8.81 14.68 10.71
CA PRO A 561 -10.09 14.70 11.42
C PRO A 561 -11.28 14.25 10.55
N GLY A 562 -11.33 14.72 9.30
CA GLY A 562 -12.40 14.36 8.38
C GLY A 562 -12.40 12.88 7.96
N ILE A 563 -11.25 12.23 7.93
CA ILE A 563 -11.13 10.79 7.71
C ILE A 563 -11.49 10.03 8.99
N ALA A 564 -11.00 10.49 10.14
CA ALA A 564 -11.29 9.86 11.43
C ALA A 564 -12.79 9.83 11.76
N GLU A 565 -13.55 10.85 11.35
CA GLU A 565 -15.01 10.88 11.51
C GLU A 565 -15.74 9.80 10.69
N LEU A 566 -15.15 9.41 9.55
CA LEU A 566 -15.69 8.38 8.65
C LEU A 566 -15.17 6.97 8.96
N ALA A 567 -14.10 6.88 9.76
CA ALA A 567 -13.53 5.60 10.15
C ALA A 567 -14.53 4.79 11.00
N PRO A 568 -14.70 3.50 10.76
CA PRO A 568 -15.55 2.67 11.60
C PRO A 568 -14.93 2.52 12.99
N LYS A 569 -15.78 2.36 13.99
CA LYS A 569 -15.35 1.88 15.30
C LYS A 569 -15.00 0.40 15.21
N PRO A 570 -14.15 -0.14 16.13
CA PRO A 570 -13.91 -1.57 16.22
C PRO A 570 -15.20 -2.39 16.30
N TYR A 571 -15.25 -3.50 15.54
CA TYR A 571 -16.36 -4.44 15.57
C TYR A 571 -15.89 -5.83 15.17
N ILE A 572 -16.71 -6.85 15.50
CA ILE A 572 -16.57 -8.18 14.95
C ILE A 572 -17.74 -8.48 14.00
N ALA A 573 -17.41 -8.84 12.77
CA ALA A 573 -18.38 -9.23 11.75
C ALA A 573 -18.65 -10.72 11.84
N LEU A 574 -19.91 -11.12 11.94
CA LEU A 574 -20.34 -12.51 12.05
C LEU A 574 -21.49 -12.80 11.07
N ASN A 575 -21.52 -14.03 10.55
CA ASN A 575 -22.70 -14.53 9.86
C ASN A 575 -23.85 -14.70 10.87
N ARG A 576 -25.08 -14.41 10.43
CA ARG A 576 -26.29 -14.53 11.24
C ARG A 576 -26.48 -15.92 11.85
N GLN A 577 -26.11 -16.98 11.14
CA GLN A 577 -26.22 -18.35 11.63
C GLN A 577 -25.32 -18.59 12.84
N TYR A 578 -24.09 -18.08 12.82
CA TYR A 578 -23.14 -18.23 13.91
C TYR A 578 -23.55 -17.50 15.21
N VAL A 579 -24.23 -16.38 15.09
CA VAL A 579 -24.74 -15.66 16.26
C VAL A 579 -25.63 -16.54 17.12
N SER A 580 -26.43 -17.40 16.50
CA SER A 580 -27.28 -18.38 17.21
C SER A 580 -26.47 -19.55 17.78
N VAL A 581 -25.51 -20.08 17.03
CA VAL A 581 -24.66 -21.21 17.43
C VAL A 581 -23.77 -20.82 18.62
N LEU A 582 -23.20 -19.62 18.60
CA LEU A 582 -22.33 -19.10 19.66
C LEU A 582 -23.08 -18.56 20.88
N GLY A 583 -24.42 -18.69 20.93
CA GLY A 583 -25.21 -18.17 22.04
C GLY A 583 -25.24 -16.64 22.12
N LEU A 584 -24.95 -15.95 21.03
CA LEU A 584 -24.90 -14.49 20.93
C LEU A 584 -26.24 -13.88 20.48
N ALA A 585 -27.33 -14.64 20.47
CA ALA A 585 -28.63 -14.15 20.04
C ALA A 585 -29.08 -12.97 20.92
N GLY A 586 -29.19 -11.80 20.32
CA GLY A 586 -29.51 -10.55 21.01
C GLY A 586 -28.32 -9.90 21.76
N ALA A 587 -27.14 -10.46 21.71
CA ALA A 587 -25.95 -9.82 22.25
C ALA A 587 -25.52 -8.64 21.37
N LEU A 588 -25.18 -7.51 21.97
CA LEU A 588 -24.64 -6.33 21.30
C LEU A 588 -23.11 -6.41 21.13
N GLU A 589 -22.45 -7.21 21.99
CA GLU A 589 -21.01 -7.36 22.07
C GLU A 589 -20.62 -8.83 22.21
N ALA A 590 -19.46 -9.17 21.70
CA ALA A 590 -18.83 -10.48 21.85
C ALA A 590 -17.38 -10.34 22.29
N GLU A 591 -16.89 -11.31 23.01
CA GLU A 591 -15.48 -11.45 23.37
C GLU A 591 -14.77 -12.27 22.29
N LEU A 592 -13.74 -11.68 21.66
CA LEU A 592 -12.85 -12.34 20.72
C LEU A 592 -11.53 -12.62 21.43
N SER A 593 -11.10 -13.88 21.41
CA SER A 593 -9.78 -14.30 21.90
C SER A 593 -8.89 -14.69 20.72
N LEU A 594 -7.76 -13.99 20.60
CA LEU A 594 -6.68 -14.28 19.62
C LEU A 594 -5.42 -14.60 20.43
N GLY A 595 -5.06 -15.87 20.51
CA GLY A 595 -4.01 -16.31 21.44
C GLY A 595 -4.36 -15.90 22.88
N ASP A 596 -3.44 -15.20 23.53
CA ASP A 596 -3.60 -14.71 24.92
C ASP A 596 -4.29 -13.33 24.99
N THR A 597 -4.63 -12.72 23.88
CA THR A 597 -5.24 -11.39 23.84
C THR A 597 -6.76 -11.47 23.67
N HIS A 598 -7.49 -10.67 24.45
CA HIS A 598 -8.94 -10.63 24.48
C HIS A 598 -9.47 -9.26 24.09
N TYR A 599 -10.45 -9.24 23.20
CA TYR A 599 -11.11 -8.03 22.72
C TYR A 599 -12.60 -8.13 22.95
N VAL A 600 -13.22 -7.12 23.55
CA VAL A 600 -14.68 -6.99 23.64
C VAL A 600 -15.13 -6.06 22.53
N LEU A 601 -15.86 -6.60 21.56
CA LEU A 601 -16.21 -5.92 20.33
C LEU A 601 -17.72 -5.95 20.06
N PRO A 602 -18.32 -4.84 19.57
CA PRO A 602 -19.68 -4.84 19.06
C PRO A 602 -19.85 -5.84 17.92
N VAL A 603 -20.98 -6.55 17.92
CA VAL A 603 -21.30 -7.54 16.88
C VAL A 603 -21.96 -6.86 15.68
N LYS A 604 -21.40 -7.07 14.49
CA LYS A 604 -21.96 -6.64 13.20
C LYS A 604 -22.39 -7.85 12.38
N LEU A 605 -23.64 -7.92 11.99
CA LEU A 605 -24.16 -9.03 11.18
C LEU A 605 -23.88 -8.81 9.70
N ILE A 606 -23.19 -9.77 9.08
CA ILE A 606 -22.91 -9.81 7.64
C ILE A 606 -23.31 -11.18 7.11
N SER A 607 -24.47 -11.26 6.48
CA SER A 607 -25.08 -12.52 6.05
C SER A 607 -24.29 -13.22 4.90
N SER A 608 -23.43 -12.49 4.21
CA SER A 608 -22.62 -13.02 3.10
C SER A 608 -21.29 -13.63 3.54
N LEU A 609 -20.95 -13.59 4.83
CA LEU A 609 -19.75 -14.26 5.32
C LEU A 609 -19.90 -15.79 5.21
N PRO A 610 -18.86 -16.48 4.72
CA PRO A 610 -18.86 -17.95 4.68
C PRO A 610 -18.90 -18.54 6.09
N ASP A 611 -19.31 -19.80 6.15
CA ASP A 611 -19.27 -20.55 7.39
C ASP A 611 -17.84 -20.71 7.91
N GLY A 612 -17.67 -20.60 9.23
CA GLY A 612 -16.36 -20.69 9.87
C GLY A 612 -15.50 -19.44 9.79
N ILE A 613 -16.01 -18.33 9.20
CA ILE A 613 -15.29 -17.07 9.06
C ILE A 613 -15.94 -15.95 9.86
N ALA A 614 -15.11 -15.17 10.52
CA ALA A 614 -15.48 -13.87 11.08
C ALA A 614 -14.52 -12.79 10.57
N GLY A 615 -14.91 -11.52 10.65
CA GLY A 615 -14.07 -10.43 10.20
C GLY A 615 -13.88 -9.36 11.26
N ILE A 616 -12.72 -8.73 11.29
CA ILE A 616 -12.46 -7.53 12.10
C ILE A 616 -11.84 -6.43 11.23
N PRO A 617 -12.12 -5.15 11.52
CA PRO A 617 -11.47 -4.05 10.83
C PRO A 617 -9.96 -4.08 11.06
N ALA A 618 -9.18 -4.02 9.98
CA ALA A 618 -7.73 -3.98 10.04
C ALA A 618 -7.19 -2.56 10.20
N GLY A 619 -6.19 -2.37 11.05
CA GLY A 619 -5.42 -1.14 11.17
C GLY A 619 -6.16 0.07 11.77
N ILE A 620 -7.40 -0.08 12.22
CA ILE A 620 -8.16 1.02 12.84
C ILE A 620 -7.78 1.25 14.31
N PRO A 621 -8.01 2.46 14.86
CA PRO A 621 -7.78 2.73 16.27
C PRO A 621 -8.48 1.73 17.20
N GLY A 622 -7.71 1.11 18.12
CA GLY A 622 -8.14 0.09 19.05
C GLY A 622 -8.02 -1.36 18.55
N LEU A 623 -7.63 -1.55 17.28
CA LEU A 623 -7.26 -2.84 16.69
C LEU A 623 -5.93 -2.75 15.93
N GLU A 624 -5.10 -1.76 16.23
CA GLU A 624 -3.75 -1.66 15.71
C GLU A 624 -2.93 -2.87 16.17
N GLY A 625 -2.09 -3.41 15.32
CA GLY A 625 -1.22 -4.55 15.65
C GLY A 625 -1.93 -5.89 15.84
N VAL A 626 -3.24 -5.98 15.59
CA VAL A 626 -3.94 -7.26 15.56
C VAL A 626 -3.53 -8.02 14.30
N VAL A 627 -2.88 -9.16 14.52
CA VAL A 627 -2.38 -10.01 13.42
C VAL A 627 -3.49 -10.93 12.93
N VAL A 628 -3.96 -10.71 11.72
CA VAL A 628 -4.94 -11.54 11.02
C VAL A 628 -4.49 -11.76 9.56
N PRO A 629 -4.85 -12.89 8.92
CA PRO A 629 -5.80 -13.92 9.37
C PRO A 629 -5.25 -14.81 10.49
N ALA A 630 -6.12 -15.18 11.41
CA ALA A 630 -5.80 -16.07 12.53
C ALA A 630 -7.03 -16.85 13.01
N SER A 631 -6.83 -18.00 13.63
CA SER A 631 -7.91 -18.70 14.35
C SER A 631 -8.22 -17.98 15.66
N GLY A 632 -9.48 -17.70 15.92
CA GLY A 632 -9.93 -17.03 17.13
C GLY A 632 -11.19 -17.66 17.73
N LYS A 633 -11.32 -17.58 19.06
CA LYS A 633 -12.51 -18.01 19.80
C LYS A 633 -13.41 -16.82 20.04
N ILE A 634 -14.72 -17.03 19.83
CA ILE A 634 -15.73 -16.00 20.07
C ILE A 634 -16.71 -16.51 21.10
N ALA A 635 -16.96 -15.71 22.12
CA ALA A 635 -17.85 -16.05 23.22
C ALA A 635 -18.74 -14.85 23.62
N PRO A 636 -19.89 -15.11 24.25
CA PRO A 636 -20.68 -14.06 24.90
C PRO A 636 -19.85 -13.36 25.99
N VAL A 637 -19.98 -12.03 26.06
CA VAL A 637 -19.35 -11.25 27.14
C VAL A 637 -19.92 -11.70 28.49
N LYS A 638 -19.10 -12.23 29.37
CA LYS A 638 -19.45 -12.54 30.74
C LYS A 638 -19.67 -11.22 31.49
N ARG A 639 -20.90 -10.74 31.58
CA ARG A 639 -21.21 -9.66 32.52
C ARG A 639 -20.98 -10.20 33.93
N ALA A 640 -20.04 -9.61 34.66
CA ALA A 640 -19.95 -9.84 36.09
C ALA A 640 -21.37 -9.60 36.66
N GLN A 641 -21.95 -10.62 37.30
CA GLN A 641 -23.19 -10.45 38.04
C GLN A 641 -22.87 -9.46 39.15
N GLY A 642 -23.15 -8.18 38.87
CA GLY A 642 -23.07 -7.13 39.87
C GLY A 642 -24.08 -7.50 40.97
N GLY A 643 -23.52 -7.95 42.09
CA GLY A 643 -24.31 -8.11 43.29
C GLY A 643 -24.94 -6.77 43.63
N VAL A 644 -26.26 -6.72 43.48
CA VAL A 644 -27.06 -5.69 44.12
C VAL A 644 -26.81 -5.82 45.62
N ARG A 645 -26.12 -4.87 46.18
CA ARG A 645 -26.21 -4.54 47.61
C ARG A 645 -26.72 -3.12 47.75
#